data_87098f5e43d7067eb4101dc2b534ce2d
#
_entry.id   87098f5e43d7067eb4101dc2b534ce2d
#
_cell.length_a   1.000
_cell.length_b   1.000
_cell.length_c   1.000
_cell.angle_alpha   90.00
_cell.angle_beta   90.00
_cell.angle_gamma   90.00
#
_symmetry.space_group_name_H-M   'P 1'
#
loop_
_entity.id
_entity.type
_entity.pdbx_description
1 polymer ?
#
loop_
_entity_poly.entity_id
_entity_poly.type
_entity_poly.pdbx_seq_one_letter_code
_entity_poly.pdbx_strand_id
1 'polypeptide(L)'
;MSEDGRGARGEARPADDAQRADDGLLRVRVPGDKSVSHRALLFAALAEGESRLEGVLPGADCQSTAAALRAMGVDVPDLPADGAPFTVRGVGTSGLRAPDVPLDCGNSGTTARLLLGVLAGAGVPATLTGDASLLSRPMRRVTGPLEAMGARFREEGVLDRLPIRVLGEGEFRGGRWVLPVASAQVKSAMLLAGLLSGRPMEVEEPGLSRDHTERMLRAMGVPVRTARAGVGRDDRWTASIEAGPHPLAPLSLRVPGDPSSAAFLVALAAMGGAGKGLRIEGVGLNPTRTGFLDVFRRMGVDLEVIPDGDPAAGVAGDILGVGEPTGTLVVRPSRLRATEVGGAEIPSLIDELPLVAVLAARARGVTRIRDAAELRVKESDRIAVTAQNLRALGVTVREYPDGMDVEGTEAPLAGRAPAHHDHRIAMAFGVLGATPGSRVEVDDPAMVEVSFPGFWERLRSCAPRRPVVTLDGPAGSGKSTTAREVAARLGYLHLDSGALYRAVTLALLEADRSGRGRPEAEWSELTVEELEAFDIALERGADEFRVRVGDRYPEAELRTPEVTERVSTVARIPAVRTWLLGAQRATAREGGVVTDGRDMGTVVFPDAEVKFFLVADLEERARRRLAESPDGGELGAEADRLARRDREDAGRAVAPLRQAPDAEELDTTHLTFEAQVSRVVERVRGREDSHRGP
;
A
#
# COMPACT_ATOMS: atom_id res chain seq x y z
N MET A 1 18.07 40.79 31.75
CA MET A 1 16.64 40.46 31.71
C MET A 1 16.41 39.97 30.29
N SER A 2 16.75 38.77 29.98
CA SER A 2 16.19 37.41 30.15
C SER A 2 14.72 37.36 29.75
N GLU A 3 14.46 36.76 28.58
CA GLU A 3 13.33 35.83 28.50
C GLU A 3 13.51 34.89 27.28
N ASP A 4 13.56 33.65 27.63
CA ASP A 4 13.62 32.47 26.77
C ASP A 4 12.39 32.35 25.89
N GLY A 5 12.60 32.28 24.57
CA GLY A 5 11.61 31.85 23.59
C GLY A 5 11.94 30.45 23.08
N ARG A 6 11.58 29.38 23.79
CA ARG A 6 11.57 28.01 23.27
C ARG A 6 10.43 27.87 22.28
N GLY A 7 10.76 27.90 20.99
CA GLY A 7 9.86 27.55 19.91
C GLY A 7 9.46 26.06 20.00
N ALA A 8 8.21 25.81 20.35
CA ALA A 8 7.59 24.52 20.20
C ALA A 8 7.59 24.11 18.71
N ARG A 9 8.33 23.06 18.39
CA ARG A 9 8.18 22.37 17.10
C ARG A 9 6.79 21.71 17.13
N GLY A 10 5.87 22.32 16.41
CA GLY A 10 4.57 21.72 16.12
C GLY A 10 4.80 20.44 15.32
N GLU A 11 4.59 19.30 15.94
CA GLU A 11 4.40 18.04 15.23
C GLU A 11 3.16 18.22 14.36
N ALA A 12 3.37 18.20 13.05
CA ALA A 12 2.29 18.16 12.07
C ALA A 12 1.52 16.85 12.33
N ARG A 13 0.30 16.97 12.83
CA ARG A 13 -0.64 15.84 12.88
C ARG A 13 -0.86 15.38 11.45
N PRO A 14 -0.69 14.08 11.13
CA PRO A 14 -1.13 13.54 9.85
C PRO A 14 -2.64 13.81 9.72
N ALA A 15 -3.04 14.31 8.58
CA ALA A 15 -4.44 14.59 8.28
C ALA A 15 -5.25 13.29 8.37
N ASP A 16 -6.01 13.17 9.45
CA ASP A 16 -6.92 12.05 9.71
C ASP A 16 -8.22 12.33 8.93
N ASP A 17 -8.17 12.17 7.60
CA ASP A 17 -9.30 12.44 6.68
C ASP A 17 -10.27 11.25 6.54
N ALA A 18 -10.23 10.29 7.44
CA ALA A 18 -11.16 9.16 7.44
C ALA A 18 -12.46 9.50 8.19
N GLN A 19 -13.31 10.34 7.61
CA GLN A 19 -14.66 10.61 8.10
C GLN A 19 -15.64 9.57 7.56
N ARG A 20 -16.51 8.98 8.40
CA ARG A 20 -17.58 8.11 7.93
C ARG A 20 -18.69 8.96 7.30
N ALA A 21 -19.18 8.56 6.14
CA ALA A 21 -20.38 9.12 5.53
C ALA A 21 -21.65 8.67 6.27
N ASP A 22 -22.78 9.31 6.01
CA ASP A 22 -24.08 8.94 6.60
C ASP A 22 -24.52 7.52 6.26
N ASP A 23 -23.98 6.93 5.16
CA ASP A 23 -24.15 5.55 4.74
C ASP A 23 -23.22 4.53 5.47
N GLY A 24 -22.41 5.02 6.41
CA GLY A 24 -21.46 4.22 7.18
C GLY A 24 -20.21 3.80 6.44
N LEU A 25 -20.00 4.24 5.19
CA LEU A 25 -18.80 4.00 4.41
C LEU A 25 -17.66 4.92 4.83
N LEU A 26 -16.44 4.43 4.74
CA LEU A 26 -15.26 5.24 4.98
C LEU A 26 -14.98 6.12 3.76
N ARG A 27 -14.89 7.45 3.97
CA ARG A 27 -14.48 8.41 2.93
C ARG A 27 -12.96 8.44 2.84
N VAL A 28 -12.46 8.32 1.63
CA VAL A 28 -11.02 8.38 1.37
C VAL A 28 -10.74 9.16 0.10
N ARG A 29 -9.54 9.72 0.00
CA ARG A 29 -8.99 10.32 -1.22
C ARG A 29 -7.70 9.61 -1.59
N VAL A 30 -7.39 9.59 -2.87
CA VAL A 30 -6.13 9.08 -3.40
C VAL A 30 -5.24 10.24 -3.84
N PRO A 31 -3.91 10.02 -3.93
CA PRO A 31 -2.99 11.02 -4.46
C PRO A 31 -3.40 11.48 -5.87
N GLY A 32 -2.95 12.67 -6.26
CA GLY A 32 -3.21 13.22 -7.58
C GLY A 32 -2.69 12.34 -8.71
N ASP A 33 -3.38 12.37 -9.84
CA ASP A 33 -3.01 11.60 -11.04
C ASP A 33 -1.60 11.97 -11.51
N LYS A 34 -0.73 10.95 -11.57
CA LYS A 34 0.66 11.09 -11.98
C LYS A 34 0.81 11.70 -13.37
N SER A 35 0.02 11.22 -14.34
CA SER A 35 0.08 11.67 -15.75
C SER A 35 -0.37 13.11 -15.91
N VAL A 36 -1.41 13.51 -15.15
CA VAL A 36 -1.91 14.89 -15.11
C VAL A 36 -0.91 15.78 -14.36
N SER A 37 -0.32 15.33 -13.25
CA SER A 37 0.68 16.07 -12.48
C SER A 37 1.90 16.48 -13.30
N HIS A 38 2.48 15.52 -14.06
CA HIS A 38 3.59 15.83 -14.96
C HIS A 38 3.24 16.91 -15.98
N ARG A 39 2.05 16.80 -16.58
CA ARG A 39 1.56 17.76 -17.58
C ARG A 39 1.22 19.11 -16.97
N ALA A 40 0.63 19.11 -15.77
CA ALA A 40 0.34 20.34 -15.04
C ALA A 40 1.59 21.17 -14.81
N LEU A 41 2.68 20.56 -14.35
CA LEU A 41 3.97 21.19 -14.16
C LEU A 41 4.55 21.71 -15.49
N LEU A 42 4.56 20.88 -16.54
CA LEU A 42 5.08 21.21 -17.85
C LEU A 42 4.29 22.36 -18.49
N PHE A 43 2.96 22.28 -18.48
CA PHE A 43 2.12 23.30 -19.12
C PHE A 43 2.10 24.61 -18.31
N ALA A 44 2.13 24.54 -16.98
CA ALA A 44 2.31 25.73 -16.15
C ALA A 44 3.63 26.42 -16.44
N ALA A 45 4.71 25.66 -16.67
CA ALA A 45 6.01 26.21 -17.06
C ALA A 45 6.01 26.91 -18.43
N LEU A 46 5.22 26.37 -19.38
CA LEU A 46 5.09 26.89 -20.74
C LEU A 46 4.00 27.96 -20.89
N ALA A 47 3.19 28.20 -19.87
CA ALA A 47 2.18 29.25 -19.87
C ALA A 47 2.80 30.66 -19.73
N GLU A 48 2.05 31.68 -20.16
CA GLU A 48 2.40 33.08 -19.95
C GLU A 48 1.75 33.60 -18.65
N GLY A 49 2.50 33.68 -17.55
CA GLY A 49 2.01 34.19 -16.27
C GLY A 49 1.99 33.14 -15.16
N GLU A 50 1.14 33.35 -14.15
CA GLU A 50 1.09 32.53 -12.94
C GLU A 50 -0.01 31.48 -13.02
N SER A 51 0.39 30.22 -12.93
CA SER A 51 -0.52 29.07 -12.84
C SER A 51 -0.64 28.59 -11.40
N ARG A 52 -1.86 28.37 -10.90
CA ARG A 52 -2.16 27.82 -9.58
C ARG A 52 -2.45 26.32 -9.69
N LEU A 53 -1.63 25.51 -9.06
CA LEU A 53 -1.76 24.05 -9.05
C LEU A 53 -2.07 23.55 -7.63
N GLU A 54 -2.95 22.56 -7.51
CA GLU A 54 -3.34 21.92 -6.25
C GLU A 54 -3.43 20.41 -6.47
N GLY A 55 -3.08 19.60 -5.47
CA GLY A 55 -3.18 18.14 -5.55
C GLY A 55 -2.14 17.48 -6.48
N VAL A 56 -1.08 18.19 -6.87
CA VAL A 56 0.00 17.61 -7.66
C VAL A 56 0.66 16.48 -6.88
N LEU A 57 0.88 15.34 -7.52
CA LEU A 57 1.56 14.20 -6.92
C LEU A 57 2.99 14.57 -6.50
N PRO A 58 3.36 14.49 -5.21
CA PRO A 58 4.71 14.82 -4.75
C PRO A 58 5.72 13.68 -4.94
N GLY A 59 5.37 12.61 -5.66
CA GLY A 59 6.22 11.45 -5.91
C GLY A 59 7.49 11.77 -6.69
N ALA A 60 8.51 10.92 -6.58
CA ALA A 60 9.84 11.13 -7.14
C ALA A 60 9.84 11.50 -8.64
N ASP A 61 8.96 10.89 -9.44
CA ASP A 61 8.84 11.17 -10.87
C ASP A 61 8.44 12.64 -11.15
N CYS A 62 7.48 13.18 -10.40
CA CYS A 62 7.04 14.57 -10.54
C CYS A 62 8.10 15.55 -10.00
N GLN A 63 8.82 15.16 -8.95
CA GLN A 63 9.97 15.92 -8.45
C GLN A 63 11.05 16.04 -9.53
N SER A 64 11.36 14.95 -10.27
CA SER A 64 12.30 15.02 -11.40
C SER A 64 11.83 15.96 -12.50
N THR A 65 10.52 16.01 -12.79
CA THR A 65 9.96 16.99 -13.74
C THR A 65 10.15 18.42 -13.24
N ALA A 66 9.83 18.69 -11.98
CA ALA A 66 10.00 20.03 -11.37
C ALA A 66 11.47 20.46 -11.36
N ALA A 67 12.39 19.54 -11.00
CA ALA A 67 13.84 19.81 -11.01
C ALA A 67 14.36 20.12 -12.43
N ALA A 68 13.93 19.36 -13.44
CA ALA A 68 14.29 19.63 -14.83
C ALA A 68 13.78 21.00 -15.30
N LEU A 69 12.57 21.40 -14.94
CA LEU A 69 12.00 22.71 -15.26
C LEU A 69 12.77 23.84 -14.57
N ARG A 70 13.15 23.68 -13.30
CA ARG A 70 14.00 24.65 -12.58
C ARG A 70 15.38 24.82 -13.28
N ALA A 71 15.99 23.72 -13.69
CA ALA A 71 17.26 23.75 -14.42
C ALA A 71 17.14 24.48 -15.77
N MET A 72 15.95 24.52 -16.36
CA MET A 72 15.65 25.28 -17.59
C MET A 72 15.17 26.72 -17.32
N GLY A 73 15.28 27.21 -16.08
CA GLY A 73 15.01 28.60 -15.71
C GLY A 73 13.55 28.90 -15.33
N VAL A 74 12.73 27.91 -15.08
CA VAL A 74 11.34 28.08 -14.61
C VAL A 74 11.29 28.16 -13.09
N ASP A 75 10.53 29.11 -12.55
CA ASP A 75 10.29 29.24 -11.10
C ASP A 75 9.21 28.25 -10.66
N VAL A 76 9.64 27.05 -10.26
CA VAL A 76 8.80 25.98 -9.70
C VAL A 76 9.17 25.78 -8.24
N PRO A 77 8.29 26.05 -7.27
CA PRO A 77 8.56 25.79 -5.86
C PRO A 77 8.68 24.28 -5.57
N ASP A 78 9.08 23.93 -4.35
CA ASP A 78 9.04 22.54 -3.90
C ASP A 78 7.61 22.04 -3.89
N LEU A 79 7.42 20.81 -4.35
CA LEU A 79 6.09 20.21 -4.40
C LEU A 79 5.61 19.89 -2.98
N PRO A 80 4.45 20.44 -2.54
CA PRO A 80 3.92 20.18 -1.21
C PRO A 80 3.61 18.69 -1.01
N ALA A 81 4.11 18.12 0.09
CA ALA A 81 3.91 16.69 0.41
C ALA A 81 2.43 16.32 0.63
N ASP A 82 1.62 17.28 1.07
CA ASP A 82 0.17 17.16 1.33
C ASP A 82 -0.70 17.55 0.13
N GLY A 83 -0.08 17.90 -1.01
CA GLY A 83 -0.79 18.37 -2.20
C GLY A 83 -1.39 19.78 -2.05
N ALA A 84 -0.95 20.58 -1.07
CA ALA A 84 -1.41 21.96 -0.89
C ALA A 84 -1.23 22.79 -2.16
N PRO A 85 -2.06 23.85 -2.37
CA PRO A 85 -1.94 24.71 -3.53
C PRO A 85 -0.60 25.47 -3.57
N PHE A 86 -0.01 25.55 -4.77
CA PHE A 86 1.18 26.37 -5.04
C PHE A 86 1.10 27.02 -6.41
N THR A 87 1.99 27.99 -6.67
CA THR A 87 2.00 28.75 -7.91
C THR A 87 3.29 28.48 -8.67
N VAL A 88 3.17 28.26 -9.99
CA VAL A 88 4.28 28.19 -10.94
C VAL A 88 4.23 29.42 -11.82
N ARG A 89 5.33 30.16 -11.91
CA ARG A 89 5.47 31.28 -12.84
C ARG A 89 6.05 30.77 -14.16
N GLY A 90 5.17 30.65 -15.15
CA GLY A 90 5.55 30.18 -16.47
C GLY A 90 6.41 31.20 -17.25
N VAL A 91 7.24 30.69 -18.14
CA VAL A 91 8.17 31.47 -18.97
C VAL A 91 7.72 31.63 -20.41
N GLY A 92 6.53 31.12 -20.74
CA GLY A 92 6.01 31.05 -22.11
C GLY A 92 6.70 29.99 -22.98
N THR A 93 6.20 29.82 -24.20
CA THR A 93 6.69 28.78 -25.13
C THR A 93 8.13 29.04 -25.64
N SER A 94 8.65 30.24 -25.51
CA SER A 94 10.02 30.65 -25.97
C SER A 94 10.97 31.00 -24.83
N GLY A 95 10.53 30.89 -23.56
CA GLY A 95 11.32 31.34 -22.41
C GLY A 95 12.22 30.29 -21.76
N LEU A 96 12.16 29.03 -22.20
CA LEU A 96 13.01 27.95 -21.68
C LEU A 96 14.50 28.23 -22.02
N ARG A 97 15.39 27.97 -21.07
CA ARG A 97 16.82 28.14 -21.20
C ARG A 97 17.55 26.82 -21.29
N ALA A 98 18.66 26.78 -22.02
CA ALA A 98 19.56 25.64 -22.00
C ALA A 98 20.11 25.43 -20.59
N PRO A 99 19.99 24.22 -20.02
CA PRO A 99 20.53 23.93 -18.68
C PRO A 99 22.05 23.80 -18.72
N ASP A 100 22.71 24.20 -17.63
CA ASP A 100 24.18 24.08 -17.46
C ASP A 100 24.63 22.65 -17.12
N VAL A 101 23.70 21.80 -16.69
CA VAL A 101 23.94 20.41 -16.27
C VAL A 101 22.96 19.46 -16.98
N PRO A 102 23.29 18.16 -17.09
CA PRO A 102 22.34 17.19 -17.60
C PRO A 102 21.05 17.18 -16.79
N LEU A 103 19.91 17.06 -17.47
CA LEU A 103 18.59 16.92 -16.85
C LEU A 103 18.40 15.49 -16.36
N ASP A 104 18.47 15.30 -15.05
CA ASP A 104 18.22 13.98 -14.43
C ASP A 104 16.72 13.73 -14.33
N CYS A 105 16.24 12.75 -15.08
CA CYS A 105 14.85 12.31 -15.08
C CYS A 105 14.55 11.25 -14.00
N GLY A 106 15.53 10.86 -13.20
CA GLY A 106 15.39 9.77 -12.22
C GLY A 106 14.92 8.48 -12.88
N ASN A 107 13.84 7.87 -12.38
CA ASN A 107 13.18 6.71 -13.01
C ASN A 107 12.05 7.11 -13.97
N SER A 108 11.79 8.41 -14.17
CA SER A 108 10.61 8.89 -14.87
C SER A 108 10.73 8.83 -16.40
N GLY A 109 10.22 7.76 -16.98
CA GLY A 109 10.05 7.66 -18.43
C GLY A 109 9.09 8.71 -19.01
N THR A 110 8.17 9.24 -18.20
CA THR A 110 7.26 10.32 -18.63
C THR A 110 8.02 11.63 -18.75
N THR A 111 8.80 12.01 -17.75
CA THR A 111 9.65 13.20 -17.78
C THR A 111 10.58 13.19 -19.00
N ALA A 112 11.34 12.09 -19.17
CA ALA A 112 12.30 11.98 -20.26
C ALA A 112 11.63 12.13 -21.65
N ARG A 113 10.54 11.38 -21.88
CA ARG A 113 9.89 11.37 -23.19
C ARG A 113 9.18 12.68 -23.54
N LEU A 114 8.50 13.30 -22.56
CA LEU A 114 7.86 14.61 -22.79
C LEU A 114 8.91 15.70 -23.01
N LEU A 115 10.00 15.71 -22.23
CA LEU A 115 11.08 16.69 -22.40
C LEU A 115 11.81 16.53 -23.72
N LEU A 116 11.98 15.32 -24.28
CA LEU A 116 12.52 15.15 -25.66
C LEU A 116 11.68 15.92 -26.67
N GLY A 117 10.35 15.87 -26.57
CA GLY A 117 9.45 16.65 -27.43
C GLY A 117 9.54 18.15 -27.19
N VAL A 118 9.54 18.57 -25.91
CA VAL A 118 9.66 19.99 -25.52
C VAL A 118 10.94 20.60 -26.02
N LEU A 119 12.08 19.96 -25.75
CA LEU A 119 13.41 20.48 -26.12
C LEU A 119 13.60 20.52 -27.65
N ALA A 120 13.12 19.45 -28.35
CA ALA A 120 13.19 19.41 -29.82
C ALA A 120 12.35 20.52 -30.47
N GLY A 121 11.12 20.76 -29.95
CA GLY A 121 10.23 21.79 -30.49
C GLY A 121 10.68 23.21 -30.15
N ALA A 122 11.21 23.43 -28.94
CA ALA A 122 11.74 24.72 -28.50
C ALA A 122 13.14 25.05 -29.06
N GLY A 123 13.83 24.07 -29.66
CA GLY A 123 15.21 24.25 -30.12
C GLY A 123 16.22 24.48 -28.98
N VAL A 124 15.93 23.93 -27.78
CA VAL A 124 16.79 24.11 -26.60
C VAL A 124 17.76 22.94 -26.48
N PRO A 125 19.07 23.13 -26.54
CA PRO A 125 20.06 22.09 -26.36
C PRO A 125 20.11 21.63 -24.90
N ALA A 126 20.01 20.30 -24.66
CA ALA A 126 20.14 19.71 -23.32
C ALA A 126 20.49 18.23 -23.42
N THR A 127 21.16 17.71 -22.40
CA THR A 127 21.37 16.25 -22.24
C THR A 127 20.36 15.72 -21.20
N LEU A 128 19.60 14.66 -21.54
CA LEU A 128 18.75 13.95 -20.61
C LEU A 128 19.45 12.69 -20.14
N THR A 129 19.33 12.41 -18.84
CA THR A 129 19.84 11.20 -18.19
C THR A 129 18.82 10.66 -17.18
N GLY A 130 19.17 9.64 -16.42
CA GLY A 130 18.35 9.08 -15.36
C GLY A 130 19.02 7.93 -14.64
N ASP A 131 18.27 7.18 -13.84
CA ASP A 131 18.76 6.03 -13.09
C ASP A 131 19.02 4.80 -14.01
N ALA A 132 19.61 3.76 -13.44
CA ALA A 132 19.96 2.53 -14.17
C ALA A 132 18.74 1.88 -14.86
N SER A 133 17.56 1.97 -14.25
CA SER A 133 16.32 1.44 -14.82
C SER A 133 15.89 2.27 -16.05
N LEU A 134 15.87 3.59 -15.93
CA LEU A 134 15.49 4.47 -17.03
C LEU A 134 16.51 4.41 -18.19
N LEU A 135 17.79 4.33 -17.89
CA LEU A 135 18.88 4.15 -18.88
C LEU A 135 18.73 2.84 -19.68
N SER A 136 18.05 1.82 -19.14
CA SER A 136 17.80 0.57 -19.85
C SER A 136 16.65 0.63 -20.85
N ARG A 137 15.78 1.67 -20.76
CA ARG A 137 14.53 1.76 -21.57
C ARG A 137 14.79 2.38 -22.94
N PRO A 138 14.14 1.83 -24.03
CA PRO A 138 14.30 2.36 -25.38
C PRO A 138 13.65 3.74 -25.54
N MET A 139 14.34 4.66 -26.23
CA MET A 139 13.87 6.02 -26.51
C MET A 139 13.56 6.25 -28.00
N ARG A 140 13.97 5.34 -28.90
CA ARG A 140 13.78 5.47 -30.35
C ARG A 140 12.33 5.66 -30.79
N ARG A 141 11.37 5.11 -29.98
CA ARG A 141 9.94 5.33 -30.25
C ARG A 141 9.54 6.81 -30.20
N VAL A 142 10.34 7.68 -29.52
CA VAL A 142 10.15 9.13 -29.45
C VAL A 142 11.13 9.86 -30.34
N THR A 143 12.43 9.54 -30.25
CA THR A 143 13.47 10.24 -31.04
C THR A 143 13.31 10.01 -32.53
N GLY A 144 12.98 8.79 -32.96
CA GLY A 144 12.81 8.45 -34.39
C GLY A 144 11.78 9.33 -35.12
N PRO A 145 10.53 9.46 -34.63
CA PRO A 145 9.54 10.37 -35.19
C PRO A 145 10.00 11.83 -35.23
N LEU A 146 10.61 12.31 -34.13
CA LEU A 146 11.09 13.69 -34.03
C LEU A 146 12.25 13.94 -34.99
N GLU A 147 13.18 12.98 -35.18
CA GLU A 147 14.27 13.06 -36.17
C GLU A 147 13.73 13.13 -37.60
N ALA A 148 12.74 12.32 -37.91
CA ALA A 148 12.11 12.35 -39.23
C ALA A 148 11.49 13.73 -39.54
N MET A 149 11.13 14.48 -38.50
CA MET A 149 10.57 15.83 -38.61
C MET A 149 11.62 16.96 -38.45
N GLY A 150 12.91 16.62 -38.39
CA GLY A 150 14.01 17.56 -38.40
C GLY A 150 14.69 17.82 -37.09
N ALA A 151 14.25 17.25 -35.97
CA ALA A 151 14.98 17.30 -34.71
C ALA A 151 16.32 16.55 -34.82
N ARG A 152 17.31 16.95 -34.04
CA ARG A 152 18.63 16.29 -34.03
C ARG A 152 18.98 15.84 -32.61
N PHE A 153 19.31 14.56 -32.48
CA PHE A 153 19.73 13.95 -31.22
C PHE A 153 21.13 13.35 -31.39
N ARG A 154 21.86 13.27 -30.28
CA ARG A 154 23.11 12.52 -30.15
C ARG A 154 23.04 11.64 -28.91
N GLU A 155 23.16 10.37 -29.10
CA GLU A 155 23.28 9.39 -28.02
C GLU A 155 24.69 9.51 -27.43
N GLU A 156 24.78 9.63 -26.10
CA GLU A 156 26.05 9.76 -25.37
C GLU A 156 26.43 8.46 -24.65
N GLY A 157 25.76 7.35 -24.96
CA GLY A 157 25.97 6.03 -24.38
C GLY A 157 25.54 4.91 -25.31
N VAL A 158 24.67 4.04 -24.85
CA VAL A 158 24.14 2.90 -25.60
C VAL A 158 23.12 3.41 -26.63
N LEU A 159 23.19 2.87 -27.85
CA LEU A 159 22.26 3.18 -28.92
C LEU A 159 20.80 3.04 -28.46
N ASP A 160 19.96 4.02 -28.86
CA ASP A 160 18.52 4.04 -28.56
C ASP A 160 18.18 4.20 -27.05
N ARG A 161 19.11 4.65 -26.23
CA ARG A 161 18.93 4.80 -24.78
C ARG A 161 19.50 6.13 -24.28
N LEU A 162 19.05 6.54 -23.10
CA LEU A 162 19.69 7.65 -22.39
C LEU A 162 21.13 7.24 -21.96
N PRO A 163 22.08 8.20 -21.83
CA PRO A 163 21.92 9.66 -22.01
C PRO A 163 21.78 10.05 -23.49
N ILE A 164 20.84 10.99 -23.75
CA ILE A 164 20.60 11.53 -25.09
C ILE A 164 20.71 13.05 -25.02
N ARG A 165 21.51 13.62 -25.92
CA ARG A 165 21.62 15.07 -26.09
C ARG A 165 20.72 15.52 -27.23
N VAL A 166 19.80 16.44 -26.94
CA VAL A 166 19.08 17.26 -27.93
C VAL A 166 20.03 18.36 -28.39
N LEU A 167 20.25 18.49 -29.70
CA LEU A 167 21.28 19.44 -30.18
C LEU A 167 20.76 20.89 -30.31
N GLY A 168 19.43 21.07 -30.31
CA GLY A 168 18.84 22.40 -30.49
C GLY A 168 19.03 23.00 -31.88
N GLU A 169 19.74 22.29 -32.75
CA GLU A 169 20.01 22.66 -34.14
C GLU A 169 19.07 21.87 -35.06
N GLY A 170 18.67 22.47 -36.16
CA GLY A 170 17.82 21.83 -37.16
C GLY A 170 16.51 22.59 -37.36
N GLU A 171 15.95 22.45 -38.56
CA GLU A 171 14.65 23.00 -38.88
C GLU A 171 13.57 21.94 -38.60
N PHE A 172 12.88 22.07 -37.47
CA PHE A 172 11.74 21.21 -37.17
C PHE A 172 10.59 21.57 -38.11
N ARG A 173 10.15 20.60 -38.94
CA ARG A 173 9.20 20.86 -40.02
C ARG A 173 7.77 20.53 -39.65
N GLY A 174 7.58 19.72 -38.59
CA GLY A 174 6.28 19.13 -38.24
C GLY A 174 5.84 18.09 -39.28
N GLY A 175 4.55 17.79 -39.34
CA GLY A 175 3.97 16.87 -40.29
C GLY A 175 3.05 15.81 -39.68
N ARG A 176 2.76 14.76 -40.47
CA ARG A 176 1.95 13.62 -40.04
C ARG A 176 2.82 12.42 -39.71
N TRP A 177 2.49 11.76 -38.60
CA TRP A 177 3.13 10.52 -38.19
C TRP A 177 2.11 9.46 -37.76
N VAL A 178 2.30 8.23 -38.24
CA VAL A 178 1.47 7.09 -37.87
C VAL A 178 2.24 6.23 -36.87
N LEU A 179 1.69 6.10 -35.67
CA LEU A 179 2.26 5.26 -34.62
C LEU A 179 1.93 3.78 -34.89
N PRO A 180 2.91 2.86 -34.81
CA PRO A 180 2.66 1.43 -34.95
C PRO A 180 1.86 0.84 -33.75
N VAL A 181 1.94 1.49 -32.59
CA VAL A 181 1.26 1.12 -31.35
C VAL A 181 0.75 2.39 -30.67
N ALA A 182 -0.44 2.35 -30.10
CA ALA A 182 -1.01 3.47 -29.34
C ALA A 182 -0.11 3.84 -28.16
N SER A 183 0.33 5.10 -28.09
CA SER A 183 1.25 5.58 -27.07
C SER A 183 1.03 7.04 -26.71
N ALA A 184 0.41 7.30 -25.57
CA ALA A 184 0.17 8.66 -25.07
C ALA A 184 1.45 9.48 -24.89
N GLN A 185 2.56 8.87 -24.47
CA GLN A 185 3.82 9.58 -24.27
C GLN A 185 4.43 10.04 -25.59
N VAL A 186 4.45 9.17 -26.61
CA VAL A 186 4.95 9.52 -27.94
C VAL A 186 4.06 10.59 -28.58
N LYS A 187 2.74 10.39 -28.57
CA LYS A 187 1.76 11.37 -29.05
C LYS A 187 1.95 12.73 -28.38
N SER A 188 2.03 12.75 -27.05
CA SER A 188 2.25 13.99 -26.29
C SER A 188 3.56 14.67 -26.64
N ALA A 189 4.68 13.95 -26.75
CA ALA A 189 5.98 14.50 -27.12
C ALA A 189 5.94 15.17 -28.50
N MET A 190 5.28 14.53 -29.48
CA MET A 190 5.13 15.07 -30.83
C MET A 190 4.23 16.30 -30.87
N LEU A 191 3.07 16.28 -30.17
CA LEU A 191 2.18 17.45 -30.07
C LEU A 191 2.90 18.65 -29.43
N LEU A 192 3.67 18.41 -28.35
CA LEU A 192 4.48 19.43 -27.70
C LEU A 192 5.57 19.99 -28.63
N ALA A 193 6.22 19.14 -29.43
CA ALA A 193 7.21 19.59 -30.39
C ALA A 193 6.56 20.47 -31.48
N GLY A 194 5.38 20.11 -31.99
CA GLY A 194 4.60 20.93 -32.91
C GLY A 194 4.18 22.26 -32.31
N LEU A 195 3.66 22.25 -31.09
CA LEU A 195 3.25 23.44 -30.34
C LEU A 195 4.41 24.46 -30.22
N LEU A 196 5.56 23.99 -29.70
CA LEU A 196 6.70 24.87 -29.38
C LEU A 196 7.44 25.35 -30.62
N SER A 197 7.47 24.57 -31.69
CA SER A 197 8.06 24.99 -32.97
C SER A 197 7.13 25.86 -33.81
N GLY A 198 5.84 25.97 -33.44
CA GLY A 198 4.84 26.63 -34.27
C GLY A 198 4.57 25.90 -35.61
N ARG A 199 4.93 24.64 -35.71
CA ARG A 199 4.74 23.82 -36.92
C ARG A 199 3.54 22.87 -36.77
N PRO A 200 2.85 22.55 -37.90
CA PRO A 200 1.69 21.67 -37.83
C PRO A 200 2.12 20.26 -37.41
N MET A 201 1.33 19.62 -36.56
CA MET A 201 1.60 18.26 -36.10
C MET A 201 0.33 17.46 -36.14
N GLU A 202 0.37 16.28 -36.81
CA GLU A 202 -0.69 15.30 -36.77
C GLU A 202 -0.14 13.93 -36.36
N VAL A 203 -0.71 13.34 -35.33
CA VAL A 203 -0.34 12.00 -34.85
C VAL A 203 -1.54 11.08 -34.98
N GLU A 204 -1.35 9.98 -35.73
CA GLU A 204 -2.33 8.91 -35.88
C GLU A 204 -1.90 7.70 -35.07
N GLU A 205 -2.84 7.07 -34.34
CA GLU A 205 -2.58 5.89 -33.51
C GLU A 205 -3.65 4.80 -33.72
N PRO A 206 -3.28 3.51 -33.60
CA PRO A 206 -4.21 2.38 -33.71
C PRO A 206 -4.92 2.20 -32.34
N GLY A 207 -6.08 2.81 -32.18
CA GLY A 207 -6.78 2.85 -30.90
C GLY A 207 -6.44 4.07 -30.05
N LEU A 208 -7.34 4.45 -29.17
CA LEU A 208 -7.21 5.66 -28.34
C LEU A 208 -6.26 5.41 -27.15
N SER A 209 -5.13 6.11 -27.14
CA SER A 209 -4.30 6.24 -25.95
C SER A 209 -4.77 7.41 -25.07
N ARG A 210 -4.20 7.53 -23.83
CA ARG A 210 -4.53 8.62 -22.91
C ARG A 210 -4.49 9.99 -23.58
N ASP A 211 -5.52 10.83 -23.37
CA ASP A 211 -5.75 12.10 -24.06
C ASP A 211 -5.58 13.34 -23.15
N HIS A 212 -4.90 13.19 -22.04
CA HIS A 212 -4.68 14.31 -21.08
C HIS A 212 -4.03 15.53 -21.74
N THR A 213 -3.05 15.33 -22.63
CA THR A 213 -2.37 16.41 -23.35
C THR A 213 -3.36 17.21 -24.20
N GLU A 214 -4.19 16.53 -24.95
CA GLU A 214 -5.18 17.14 -25.84
C GLU A 214 -6.23 17.92 -25.05
N ARG A 215 -6.72 17.37 -23.95
CA ARG A 215 -7.70 18.02 -23.06
C ARG A 215 -7.11 19.28 -22.42
N MET A 216 -5.94 19.16 -21.80
CA MET A 216 -5.31 20.27 -21.10
C MET A 216 -4.91 21.39 -22.07
N LEU A 217 -4.36 21.07 -23.23
CA LEU A 217 -4.03 22.08 -24.26
C LEU A 217 -5.27 22.82 -24.75
N ARG A 218 -6.40 22.12 -24.98
CA ARG A 218 -7.67 22.79 -25.32
C ARG A 218 -8.13 23.74 -24.23
N ALA A 219 -8.07 23.33 -22.98
CA ALA A 219 -8.45 24.17 -21.85
C ALA A 219 -7.54 25.42 -21.72
N MET A 220 -6.30 25.35 -22.19
CA MET A 220 -5.35 26.48 -22.23
C MET A 220 -5.44 27.31 -23.52
N GLY A 221 -6.46 27.09 -24.36
CA GLY A 221 -6.73 27.86 -25.56
C GLY A 221 -6.06 27.37 -26.85
N VAL A 222 -5.36 26.22 -26.82
CA VAL A 222 -4.76 25.64 -28.04
C VAL A 222 -5.79 24.83 -28.82
N PRO A 223 -5.99 25.10 -30.13
CA PRO A 223 -7.00 24.41 -30.95
C PRO A 223 -6.51 22.99 -31.36
N VAL A 224 -6.50 22.07 -30.40
CA VAL A 224 -6.20 20.65 -30.66
C VAL A 224 -7.43 19.96 -31.23
N ARG A 225 -7.32 19.40 -32.44
CA ARG A 225 -8.38 18.59 -33.06
C ARG A 225 -8.12 17.12 -32.84
N THR A 226 -9.18 16.37 -32.61
CA THR A 226 -9.14 14.90 -32.55
C THR A 226 -10.21 14.34 -33.46
N ALA A 227 -9.87 13.25 -34.17
CA ALA A 227 -10.81 12.56 -35.05
C ALA A 227 -10.64 11.05 -34.89
N ARG A 228 -11.70 10.33 -35.18
CA ARG A 228 -11.73 8.87 -35.22
C ARG A 228 -12.11 8.43 -36.65
N ALA A 229 -11.36 7.47 -37.21
CA ALA A 229 -11.66 6.85 -38.49
C ALA A 229 -11.58 5.33 -38.34
N GLY A 230 -12.50 4.60 -38.95
CA GLY A 230 -12.56 3.15 -38.87
C GLY A 230 -13.33 2.59 -37.68
N VAL A 231 -13.39 1.27 -37.56
CA VAL A 231 -14.06 0.52 -36.48
C VAL A 231 -13.32 -0.81 -36.27
N GLY A 232 -13.29 -1.29 -35.03
CA GLY A 232 -12.68 -2.57 -34.70
C GLY A 232 -11.14 -2.57 -34.88
N ARG A 233 -10.60 -3.52 -35.67
CA ARG A 233 -9.15 -3.60 -35.92
C ARG A 233 -8.59 -2.48 -36.77
N ASP A 234 -9.46 -1.82 -37.55
CA ASP A 234 -9.09 -0.68 -38.40
C ASP A 234 -9.35 0.67 -37.71
N ASP A 235 -9.64 0.66 -36.42
CA ASP A 235 -9.86 1.87 -35.64
C ASP A 235 -8.59 2.72 -35.61
N ARG A 236 -8.71 3.98 -36.03
CA ARG A 236 -7.62 4.97 -36.04
C ARG A 236 -8.07 6.22 -35.36
N TRP A 237 -7.19 6.76 -34.52
CA TRP A 237 -7.41 7.99 -33.83
C TRP A 237 -6.32 8.99 -34.21
N THR A 238 -6.71 10.21 -34.52
CA THR A 238 -5.79 11.29 -34.81
C THR A 238 -5.91 12.40 -33.81
N ALA A 239 -4.77 13.00 -33.47
CA ALA A 239 -4.69 14.25 -32.72
C ALA A 239 -3.80 15.21 -33.49
N SER A 240 -4.24 16.48 -33.67
CA SER A 240 -3.50 17.43 -34.46
C SER A 240 -3.52 18.84 -33.88
N ILE A 241 -2.44 19.58 -34.10
CA ILE A 241 -2.26 20.99 -33.83
C ILE A 241 -1.91 21.69 -35.15
N GLU A 242 -2.57 22.80 -35.46
CA GLU A 242 -2.30 23.62 -36.63
C GLU A 242 -1.00 24.42 -36.48
N ALA A 243 -0.46 24.88 -37.63
CA ALA A 243 0.70 25.78 -37.63
C ALA A 243 0.36 27.13 -37.01
N GLY A 244 1.29 27.72 -36.29
CA GLY A 244 1.20 29.07 -35.74
C GLY A 244 1.62 29.16 -34.28
N PRO A 245 1.78 30.37 -33.77
CA PRO A 245 2.02 30.56 -32.36
C PRO A 245 0.72 30.30 -31.56
N HIS A 246 0.83 29.47 -30.54
CA HIS A 246 -0.27 29.17 -29.63
C HIS A 246 0.17 29.47 -28.20
N PRO A 247 0.01 30.72 -27.71
CA PRO A 247 0.30 31.07 -26.34
C PRO A 247 -0.58 30.26 -25.41
N LEU A 248 -0.01 29.75 -24.33
CA LEU A 248 -0.72 28.98 -23.33
C LEU A 248 -1.25 29.91 -22.23
N ALA A 249 -2.54 29.91 -22.00
CA ALA A 249 -3.14 30.58 -20.84
C ALA A 249 -2.70 29.91 -19.53
N PRO A 250 -2.53 30.68 -18.42
CA PRO A 250 -2.22 30.10 -17.12
C PRO A 250 -3.28 29.10 -16.67
N LEU A 251 -2.84 28.06 -15.95
CA LEU A 251 -3.71 27.04 -15.37
C LEU A 251 -4.18 27.43 -13.96
N SER A 252 -5.48 27.19 -13.68
CA SER A 252 -5.96 27.05 -12.32
C SER A 252 -6.51 25.61 -12.19
N LEU A 253 -5.69 24.71 -11.70
CA LEU A 253 -5.94 23.28 -11.76
C LEU A 253 -5.84 22.63 -10.38
N ARG A 254 -6.90 21.92 -9.97
CA ARG A 254 -6.82 20.86 -8.98
C ARG A 254 -6.63 19.53 -9.72
N VAL A 255 -5.50 18.86 -9.53
CA VAL A 255 -5.21 17.56 -10.12
C VAL A 255 -6.20 16.54 -9.55
N PRO A 256 -6.94 15.80 -10.40
CA PRO A 256 -7.84 14.76 -9.93
C PRO A 256 -7.08 13.60 -9.28
N GLY A 257 -7.74 12.88 -8.38
CA GLY A 257 -7.19 11.65 -7.80
C GLY A 257 -6.87 10.61 -8.88
N ASP A 258 -5.72 9.94 -8.76
CA ASP A 258 -5.25 8.97 -9.75
C ASP A 258 -6.19 7.74 -9.81
N PRO A 259 -6.84 7.45 -10.95
CA PRO A 259 -7.69 6.27 -11.10
C PRO A 259 -6.95 4.95 -10.89
N SER A 260 -5.66 4.87 -11.23
CA SER A 260 -4.84 3.68 -10.92
C SER A 260 -4.67 3.50 -9.41
N SER A 261 -4.43 4.57 -8.67
CA SER A 261 -4.35 4.53 -7.20
C SER A 261 -5.71 4.16 -6.58
N ALA A 262 -6.81 4.71 -7.13
CA ALA A 262 -8.15 4.35 -6.71
C ALA A 262 -8.47 2.88 -6.94
N ALA A 263 -8.00 2.27 -8.04
CA ALA A 263 -8.23 0.87 -8.36
C ALA A 263 -7.78 -0.09 -7.25
N PHE A 264 -6.65 0.21 -6.57
CA PHE A 264 -6.18 -0.60 -5.43
C PHE A 264 -7.13 -0.56 -4.25
N LEU A 265 -7.69 0.60 -3.93
CA LEU A 265 -8.67 0.74 -2.85
C LEU A 265 -10.03 0.13 -3.22
N VAL A 266 -10.43 0.24 -4.50
CA VAL A 266 -11.60 -0.46 -5.04
C VAL A 266 -11.45 -1.97 -4.87
N ALA A 267 -10.31 -2.54 -5.23
CA ALA A 267 -10.03 -3.97 -5.08
C ALA A 267 -10.01 -4.40 -3.60
N LEU A 268 -9.41 -3.59 -2.72
CA LEU A 268 -9.44 -3.83 -1.27
C LEU A 268 -10.87 -3.94 -0.74
N ALA A 269 -11.73 -2.96 -1.08
CA ALA A 269 -13.12 -2.95 -0.64
C ALA A 269 -13.92 -4.11 -1.23
N ALA A 270 -13.76 -4.38 -2.52
CA ALA A 270 -14.44 -5.48 -3.21
C ALA A 270 -14.12 -6.85 -2.61
N MET A 271 -12.86 -7.08 -2.18
CA MET A 271 -12.44 -8.30 -1.50
C MET A 271 -12.72 -8.31 0.02
N GLY A 272 -13.45 -7.31 0.55
CA GLY A 272 -13.84 -7.24 1.95
C GLY A 272 -12.77 -6.72 2.91
N GLY A 273 -11.65 -6.22 2.40
CA GLY A 273 -10.56 -5.68 3.23
C GLY A 273 -10.84 -4.30 3.83
N ALA A 274 -11.95 -3.65 3.45
CA ALA A 274 -12.34 -2.33 3.93
C ALA A 274 -13.70 -2.31 4.66
N GLY A 275 -14.04 -3.37 5.36
CA GLY A 275 -15.28 -3.46 6.16
C GLY A 275 -16.54 -3.34 5.31
N LYS A 276 -17.39 -2.32 5.58
CA LYS A 276 -18.63 -2.07 4.82
C LYS A 276 -18.38 -1.57 3.39
N GLY A 277 -17.19 -1.11 3.08
CA GLY A 277 -16.81 -0.53 1.81
C GLY A 277 -16.21 0.86 1.92
N LEU A 278 -15.94 1.46 0.76
CA LEU A 278 -15.28 2.76 0.64
C LEU A 278 -16.09 3.72 -0.25
N ARG A 279 -15.95 5.01 0.05
CA ARG A 279 -16.30 6.12 -0.82
C ARG A 279 -15.01 6.87 -1.18
N ILE A 280 -14.55 6.73 -2.43
CA ILE A 280 -13.28 7.30 -2.92
C ILE A 280 -13.63 8.56 -3.71
N GLU A 281 -13.30 9.72 -3.16
CA GLU A 281 -13.75 11.02 -3.67
C GLU A 281 -12.74 11.69 -4.60
N GLY A 282 -13.21 12.46 -5.59
CA GLY A 282 -12.40 13.27 -6.48
C GLY A 282 -11.51 12.49 -7.44
N VAL A 283 -11.90 11.25 -7.79
CA VAL A 283 -11.15 10.38 -8.70
C VAL A 283 -11.31 10.87 -10.14
N GLY A 284 -10.23 10.87 -10.92
CA GLY A 284 -10.27 11.11 -12.34
C GLY A 284 -11.08 10.04 -13.08
N LEU A 285 -12.07 10.46 -13.87
CA LEU A 285 -12.94 9.57 -14.62
C LEU A 285 -12.69 9.63 -16.14
N ASN A 286 -11.47 9.99 -16.56
CA ASN A 286 -11.12 9.99 -17.96
C ASN A 286 -11.32 8.59 -18.58
N PRO A 287 -12.17 8.45 -19.64
CA PRO A 287 -12.48 7.14 -20.23
C PRO A 287 -11.26 6.37 -20.73
N THR A 288 -10.16 7.06 -21.08
CA THR A 288 -8.90 6.43 -21.49
C THR A 288 -8.11 5.81 -20.35
N ARG A 289 -8.58 5.96 -19.10
CA ARG A 289 -7.94 5.50 -17.86
C ARG A 289 -8.83 4.60 -17.01
N THR A 290 -10.11 4.51 -17.31
CA THR A 290 -11.11 3.88 -16.44
C THR A 290 -11.62 2.55 -16.95
N GLY A 291 -10.96 1.92 -17.92
CA GLY A 291 -11.33 0.59 -18.43
C GLY A 291 -11.40 -0.50 -17.35
N PHE A 292 -10.63 -0.35 -16.28
CA PHE A 292 -10.70 -1.27 -15.14
C PHE A 292 -12.06 -1.26 -14.42
N LEU A 293 -12.81 -0.15 -14.44
CA LEU A 293 -14.15 -0.10 -13.85
C LEU A 293 -15.12 -1.07 -14.51
N ASP A 294 -15.04 -1.21 -15.82
CA ASP A 294 -15.89 -2.12 -16.58
C ASP A 294 -15.47 -3.59 -16.35
N VAL A 295 -14.16 -3.85 -16.29
CA VAL A 295 -13.63 -5.18 -15.93
C VAL A 295 -14.09 -5.57 -14.52
N PHE A 296 -13.96 -4.68 -13.55
CA PHE A 296 -14.38 -4.93 -12.16
C PHE A 296 -15.88 -5.18 -12.04
N ARG A 297 -16.72 -4.43 -12.77
CA ARG A 297 -18.15 -4.71 -12.83
C ARG A 297 -18.45 -6.08 -13.44
N ARG A 298 -17.76 -6.46 -14.53
CA ARG A 298 -17.88 -7.82 -15.11
C ARG A 298 -17.44 -8.89 -14.13
N MET A 299 -16.44 -8.60 -13.28
CA MET A 299 -16.02 -9.47 -12.19
C MET A 299 -17.01 -9.51 -11.02
N GLY A 300 -18.09 -8.73 -11.06
CA GLY A 300 -19.14 -8.72 -10.03
C GLY A 300 -18.88 -7.78 -8.87
N VAL A 301 -17.95 -6.83 -9.00
CA VAL A 301 -17.74 -5.79 -7.99
C VAL A 301 -18.96 -4.88 -7.89
N ASP A 302 -19.49 -4.70 -6.69
CA ASP A 302 -20.53 -3.71 -6.38
C ASP A 302 -19.88 -2.33 -6.36
N LEU A 303 -19.91 -1.69 -7.54
CA LEU A 303 -19.22 -0.45 -7.85
C LEU A 303 -20.18 0.56 -8.47
N GLU A 304 -20.47 1.62 -7.75
CA GLU A 304 -21.19 2.79 -8.23
C GLU A 304 -20.21 3.92 -8.57
N VAL A 305 -20.44 4.59 -9.69
CA VAL A 305 -19.67 5.76 -10.13
C VAL A 305 -20.59 6.96 -10.12
N ILE A 306 -20.27 7.96 -9.32
CA ILE A 306 -21.03 9.21 -9.17
C ILE A 306 -20.16 10.33 -9.76
N PRO A 307 -20.41 10.76 -11.02
CA PRO A 307 -19.70 11.88 -11.62
C PRO A 307 -19.95 13.18 -10.84
N ASP A 308 -18.92 14.02 -10.75
CA ASP A 308 -19.07 15.37 -10.23
C ASP A 308 -19.73 16.26 -11.33
N GLY A 309 -20.61 17.19 -10.94
CA GLY A 309 -21.33 18.08 -11.87
C GLY A 309 -22.69 17.55 -12.32
N ASP A 310 -23.41 18.38 -13.09
CA ASP A 310 -24.73 18.06 -13.60
C ASP A 310 -24.64 17.30 -14.93
N PRO A 311 -25.03 16.01 -14.99
CA PRO A 311 -25.07 15.25 -16.24
C PRO A 311 -25.98 15.88 -17.32
N ALA A 312 -26.98 16.69 -16.92
CA ALA A 312 -27.93 17.36 -17.83
C ALA A 312 -27.31 18.59 -18.54
N ALA A 313 -26.20 19.12 -18.02
CA ALA A 313 -25.54 20.29 -18.60
C ALA A 313 -24.66 19.95 -19.82
N GLY A 314 -24.59 18.69 -20.25
CA GLY A 314 -23.81 18.23 -21.42
C GLY A 314 -22.29 18.29 -21.25
N VAL A 315 -21.82 18.78 -20.11
CA VAL A 315 -20.43 18.81 -19.70
C VAL A 315 -20.31 17.99 -18.43
N ALA A 316 -20.25 16.67 -18.59
CA ALA A 316 -20.04 15.79 -17.44
C ALA A 316 -18.70 16.16 -16.78
N GLY A 317 -18.78 16.87 -15.66
CA GLY A 317 -17.72 16.89 -14.67
C GLY A 317 -16.49 17.74 -14.95
N ASP A 318 -16.51 18.76 -15.83
CA ASP A 318 -15.37 19.69 -15.95
C ASP A 318 -15.41 20.82 -14.89
N ILE A 319 -15.53 20.43 -13.62
CA ILE A 319 -15.48 21.37 -12.48
C ILE A 319 -14.07 21.99 -12.33
N LEU A 320 -13.06 21.37 -12.97
CA LEU A 320 -11.66 21.76 -12.81
C LEU A 320 -11.13 22.63 -13.96
N GLY A 321 -11.94 22.96 -14.96
CA GLY A 321 -11.59 23.88 -16.04
C GLY A 321 -10.56 23.36 -17.05
N VAL A 322 -10.21 22.06 -17.02
CA VAL A 322 -9.20 21.46 -17.90
C VAL A 322 -9.70 20.27 -18.72
N GLY A 323 -11.01 20.04 -18.77
CA GLY A 323 -11.61 18.94 -19.54
C GLY A 323 -11.38 17.54 -18.96
N GLU A 324 -10.89 17.41 -17.73
CA GLU A 324 -10.71 16.12 -17.03
C GLU A 324 -11.93 15.83 -16.15
N PRO A 325 -12.75 14.82 -16.49
CA PRO A 325 -13.92 14.47 -15.68
C PRO A 325 -13.48 13.86 -14.34
N THR A 326 -14.22 14.18 -13.29
CA THR A 326 -13.99 13.64 -11.94
C THR A 326 -15.28 13.07 -11.35
N GLY A 327 -15.13 12.31 -10.26
CA GLY A 327 -16.25 11.76 -9.54
C GLY A 327 -15.87 10.98 -8.31
N THR A 328 -16.87 10.39 -7.70
CA THR A 328 -16.77 9.53 -6.52
C THR A 328 -17.02 8.07 -6.91
N LEU A 329 -16.17 7.17 -6.45
CA LEU A 329 -16.36 5.73 -6.56
C LEU A 329 -16.90 5.20 -5.22
N VAL A 330 -18.05 4.54 -5.23
CA VAL A 330 -18.62 3.87 -4.07
C VAL A 330 -18.52 2.36 -4.28
N VAL A 331 -17.84 1.67 -3.36
CA VAL A 331 -17.52 0.25 -3.51
C VAL A 331 -17.87 -0.52 -2.25
N ARG A 332 -18.50 -1.68 -2.41
CA ARG A 332 -18.87 -2.57 -1.30
C ARG A 332 -18.27 -3.96 -1.48
N PRO A 333 -18.12 -4.74 -0.38
CA PRO A 333 -17.69 -6.14 -0.45
C PRO A 333 -18.53 -6.94 -1.44
N SER A 334 -17.88 -7.76 -2.26
CA SER A 334 -18.49 -8.35 -3.43
C SER A 334 -18.13 -9.82 -3.59
N ARG A 335 -19.03 -10.61 -4.21
CA ARG A 335 -18.73 -11.98 -4.63
C ARG A 335 -18.15 -11.96 -6.03
N LEU A 336 -16.85 -12.14 -6.12
CA LEU A 336 -16.14 -12.06 -7.39
C LEU A 336 -16.38 -13.29 -8.26
N ARG A 337 -16.44 -13.05 -9.57
CA ARG A 337 -16.54 -14.07 -10.64
C ARG A 337 -15.52 -13.83 -11.72
N ALA A 338 -15.11 -14.89 -12.37
CA ALA A 338 -14.16 -14.85 -13.46
C ALA A 338 -14.69 -14.06 -14.67
N THR A 339 -13.75 -13.50 -15.46
CA THR A 339 -14.06 -12.78 -16.70
C THR A 339 -12.95 -12.96 -17.73
N GLU A 340 -13.17 -12.47 -18.93
CA GLU A 340 -12.16 -12.36 -19.98
C GLU A 340 -11.79 -10.90 -20.19
N VAL A 341 -10.49 -10.63 -20.35
CA VAL A 341 -9.91 -9.30 -20.54
C VAL A 341 -8.92 -9.36 -21.71
N GLY A 342 -9.13 -8.53 -22.72
CA GLY A 342 -8.26 -8.55 -23.90
C GLY A 342 -8.68 -7.56 -24.99
N GLY A 343 -7.96 -7.54 -26.10
CA GLY A 343 -8.29 -6.72 -27.25
C GLY A 343 -8.19 -5.22 -27.00
N ALA A 344 -9.19 -4.50 -27.51
CA ALA A 344 -9.19 -3.04 -27.52
C ALA A 344 -9.30 -2.38 -26.13
N GLU A 345 -9.67 -3.11 -25.08
CA GLU A 345 -9.78 -2.54 -23.73
C GLU A 345 -8.42 -2.44 -23.02
N ILE A 346 -7.42 -3.26 -23.42
CA ILE A 346 -6.11 -3.34 -22.76
C ILE A 346 -5.44 -1.97 -22.57
N PRO A 347 -5.37 -1.06 -23.55
CA PRO A 347 -4.70 0.23 -23.38
C PRO A 347 -5.30 1.09 -22.26
N SER A 348 -6.60 0.96 -21.95
CA SER A 348 -7.30 1.76 -20.94
C SER A 348 -7.15 1.26 -19.51
N LEU A 349 -6.58 0.04 -19.33
CA LEU A 349 -6.40 -0.60 -18.02
C LEU A 349 -5.08 -1.40 -17.90
N ILE A 350 -4.15 -1.23 -18.82
CA ILE A 350 -2.92 -2.03 -18.87
C ILE A 350 -2.13 -1.98 -17.55
N ASP A 351 -2.15 -0.86 -16.89
CA ASP A 351 -1.45 -0.66 -15.63
C ASP A 351 -2.14 -1.33 -14.44
N GLU A 352 -3.43 -1.68 -14.56
CA GLU A 352 -4.25 -2.34 -13.53
C GLU A 352 -4.33 -3.87 -13.72
N LEU A 353 -3.78 -4.43 -14.81
CA LEU A 353 -3.84 -5.88 -15.08
C LEU A 353 -3.22 -6.76 -13.98
N PRO A 354 -2.11 -6.40 -13.29
CA PRO A 354 -1.64 -7.15 -12.14
C PRO A 354 -2.68 -7.21 -11.02
N LEU A 355 -3.42 -6.11 -10.80
CA LEU A 355 -4.49 -6.04 -9.82
C LEU A 355 -5.72 -6.87 -10.25
N VAL A 356 -6.05 -6.90 -11.54
CA VAL A 356 -7.08 -7.80 -12.11
C VAL A 356 -6.73 -9.26 -11.84
N ALA A 357 -5.45 -9.65 -11.99
CA ALA A 357 -5.00 -11.00 -11.68
C ALA A 357 -5.10 -11.33 -10.18
N VAL A 358 -4.85 -10.36 -9.31
CA VAL A 358 -5.06 -10.49 -7.85
C VAL A 358 -6.54 -10.68 -7.52
N LEU A 359 -7.45 -9.89 -8.10
CA LEU A 359 -8.89 -10.09 -7.96
C LEU A 359 -9.32 -11.47 -8.49
N ALA A 360 -8.75 -11.90 -9.61
CA ALA A 360 -9.02 -13.19 -10.22
C ALA A 360 -8.65 -14.36 -9.28
N ALA A 361 -7.60 -14.23 -8.47
CA ALA A 361 -7.22 -15.24 -7.48
C ALA A 361 -8.32 -15.47 -6.41
N ARG A 362 -9.22 -14.51 -6.23
CA ARG A 362 -10.38 -14.59 -5.32
C ARG A 362 -11.73 -14.68 -6.07
N ALA A 363 -11.72 -14.76 -7.38
CA ALA A 363 -12.92 -14.84 -8.20
C ALA A 363 -13.32 -16.31 -8.46
N ARG A 364 -14.59 -16.59 -8.51
CA ARG A 364 -15.09 -17.94 -8.84
C ARG A 364 -14.91 -18.23 -10.34
N GLY A 365 -14.13 -19.24 -10.69
CA GLY A 365 -13.85 -19.67 -12.06
C GLY A 365 -12.46 -19.26 -12.57
N VAL A 366 -12.25 -19.26 -13.87
CA VAL A 366 -10.98 -18.98 -14.53
C VAL A 366 -11.05 -17.65 -15.28
N THR A 367 -10.31 -16.65 -14.81
CA THR A 367 -10.14 -15.36 -15.51
C THR A 367 -9.03 -15.48 -16.54
N ARG A 368 -9.28 -14.96 -17.75
CA ARG A 368 -8.35 -14.99 -18.88
C ARG A 368 -7.92 -13.58 -19.26
N ILE A 369 -6.61 -13.34 -19.26
CA ILE A 369 -5.99 -12.07 -19.68
C ILE A 369 -5.19 -12.36 -20.94
N ARG A 370 -5.41 -11.57 -22.01
CA ARG A 370 -4.74 -11.67 -23.33
C ARG A 370 -4.38 -10.30 -23.87
N ASP A 371 -3.60 -10.28 -24.96
CA ASP A 371 -3.21 -9.07 -25.69
C ASP A 371 -2.43 -8.04 -24.84
N ALA A 372 -1.81 -8.48 -23.74
CA ALA A 372 -1.12 -7.64 -22.78
C ALA A 372 0.42 -7.75 -22.83
N ALA A 373 0.98 -8.13 -23.99
CA ALA A 373 2.43 -8.35 -24.17
C ALA A 373 3.31 -7.15 -23.74
N GLU A 374 2.78 -5.92 -23.80
CA GLU A 374 3.50 -4.72 -23.36
C GLU A 374 3.84 -4.73 -21.85
N LEU A 375 3.14 -5.52 -21.04
CA LEU A 375 3.47 -5.69 -19.62
C LEU A 375 4.84 -6.32 -19.37
N ARG A 376 5.39 -7.05 -20.36
CA ARG A 376 6.71 -7.70 -20.23
C ARG A 376 7.89 -6.73 -20.30
N VAL A 377 7.65 -5.52 -20.81
CA VAL A 377 8.69 -4.49 -21.02
C VAL A 377 8.44 -3.23 -20.16
N LYS A 378 7.68 -3.38 -19.08
CA LYS A 378 7.46 -2.33 -18.07
C LYS A 378 8.64 -2.29 -17.08
N GLU A 379 8.40 -1.83 -15.85
CA GLU A 379 9.40 -1.77 -14.76
C GLU A 379 9.96 -3.17 -14.43
N SER A 380 9.10 -4.18 -14.54
CA SER A 380 9.44 -5.60 -14.48
C SER A 380 8.68 -6.35 -15.59
N ASP A 381 8.96 -7.62 -15.80
CA ASP A 381 8.06 -8.51 -16.55
C ASP A 381 6.83 -8.79 -15.67
N ARG A 382 5.84 -7.87 -15.73
CA ARG A 382 4.65 -7.92 -14.86
C ARG A 382 3.83 -9.19 -15.05
N ILE A 383 3.85 -9.82 -16.24
CA ILE A 383 3.16 -11.11 -16.47
C ILE A 383 3.86 -12.20 -15.69
N ALA A 384 5.17 -12.37 -15.88
CA ALA A 384 5.93 -13.41 -15.22
C ALA A 384 5.93 -13.26 -13.70
N VAL A 385 6.17 -12.05 -13.20
CA VAL A 385 6.23 -11.79 -11.74
C VAL A 385 4.87 -12.03 -11.09
N THR A 386 3.77 -11.55 -11.69
CA THR A 386 2.42 -11.78 -11.15
C THR A 386 2.09 -13.26 -11.13
N ALA A 387 2.36 -13.99 -12.23
CA ALA A 387 2.09 -15.42 -12.31
C ALA A 387 2.93 -16.22 -11.30
N GLN A 388 4.20 -15.88 -11.14
CA GLN A 388 5.10 -16.52 -10.17
C GLN A 388 4.61 -16.31 -8.73
N ASN A 389 4.28 -15.09 -8.36
CA ASN A 389 3.79 -14.75 -7.03
C ASN A 389 2.47 -15.45 -6.71
N LEU A 390 1.51 -15.45 -7.62
CA LEU A 390 0.23 -16.14 -7.41
C LEU A 390 0.43 -17.66 -7.24
N ARG A 391 1.32 -18.29 -8.04
CA ARG A 391 1.66 -19.72 -7.89
C ARG A 391 2.30 -20.01 -6.54
N ALA A 392 3.22 -19.13 -6.08
CA ALA A 392 3.86 -19.27 -4.78
C ALA A 392 2.86 -19.20 -3.61
N LEU A 393 1.75 -18.48 -3.79
CA LEU A 393 0.64 -18.41 -2.84
C LEU A 393 -0.37 -19.57 -2.99
N GLY A 394 -0.13 -20.55 -3.89
CA GLY A 394 -0.99 -21.71 -4.09
C GLY A 394 -2.13 -21.51 -5.10
N VAL A 395 -2.13 -20.40 -5.87
CA VAL A 395 -3.12 -20.15 -6.94
C VAL A 395 -2.69 -20.86 -8.23
N THR A 396 -3.63 -21.53 -8.90
CA THR A 396 -3.39 -22.13 -10.22
C THR A 396 -3.30 -21.03 -11.28
N VAL A 397 -2.14 -20.88 -11.90
CA VAL A 397 -1.91 -19.87 -12.96
C VAL A 397 -1.23 -20.51 -14.16
N ARG A 398 -1.78 -20.30 -15.35
CA ARG A 398 -1.15 -20.63 -16.62
C ARG A 398 -0.72 -19.34 -17.33
N GLU A 399 0.58 -19.23 -17.57
CA GLU A 399 1.19 -18.07 -18.22
C GLU A 399 1.26 -18.25 -19.73
N TYR A 400 1.10 -17.13 -20.48
CA TYR A 400 1.21 -17.03 -21.93
C TYR A 400 2.13 -15.86 -22.31
N PRO A 401 2.63 -15.79 -23.55
CA PRO A 401 3.49 -14.68 -23.99
C PRO A 401 2.86 -13.29 -23.80
N ASP A 402 1.54 -13.19 -23.89
CA ASP A 402 0.75 -11.96 -23.87
C ASP A 402 -0.28 -11.90 -22.74
N GLY A 403 -0.18 -12.78 -21.73
CA GLY A 403 -1.16 -12.78 -20.64
C GLY A 403 -1.09 -14.00 -19.74
N MET A 404 -2.21 -14.30 -19.08
CA MET A 404 -2.32 -15.45 -18.15
C MET A 404 -3.76 -15.89 -17.95
N ASP A 405 -3.96 -17.16 -17.57
CA ASP A 405 -5.18 -17.67 -16.98
C ASP A 405 -4.98 -17.79 -15.47
N VAL A 406 -5.93 -17.30 -14.68
CA VAL A 406 -5.90 -17.38 -13.22
C VAL A 406 -7.17 -18.09 -12.75
N GLU A 407 -7.01 -19.22 -12.07
CA GLU A 407 -8.10 -19.95 -11.44
C GLU A 407 -8.24 -19.51 -9.99
N GLY A 408 -9.40 -18.95 -9.65
CA GLY A 408 -9.63 -18.41 -8.31
C GLY A 408 -9.84 -19.49 -7.26
N THR A 409 -9.53 -19.16 -6.00
CA THR A 409 -9.63 -20.07 -4.85
C THR A 409 -10.22 -19.38 -3.62
N GLU A 410 -10.96 -20.16 -2.82
CA GLU A 410 -11.44 -19.76 -1.49
C GLU A 410 -10.44 -20.14 -0.38
N ALA A 411 -9.40 -20.92 -0.70
CA ALA A 411 -8.38 -21.31 0.26
C ALA A 411 -7.62 -20.10 0.81
N PRO A 412 -7.15 -20.13 2.05
CA PRO A 412 -6.27 -19.10 2.59
C PRO A 412 -5.02 -18.91 1.72
N LEU A 413 -4.66 -17.66 1.44
CA LEU A 413 -3.45 -17.31 0.69
C LEU A 413 -2.42 -16.71 1.64
N ALA A 414 -1.30 -17.42 1.85
CA ALA A 414 -0.26 -16.96 2.74
C ALA A 414 1.13 -17.21 2.13
N GLY A 415 2.04 -16.25 2.30
CA GLY A 415 3.41 -16.37 1.80
C GLY A 415 4.03 -15.05 1.43
N ARG A 416 5.14 -15.09 0.69
CA ARG A 416 5.88 -13.93 0.22
C ARG A 416 5.61 -13.68 -1.26
N ALA A 417 5.50 -12.41 -1.63
CA ALA A 417 5.31 -11.95 -3.00
C ALA A 417 6.36 -10.87 -3.33
N PRO A 418 7.52 -11.25 -3.86
CA PRO A 418 8.56 -10.31 -4.28
C PRO A 418 8.05 -9.34 -5.35
N ALA A 419 8.30 -8.06 -5.15
CA ALA A 419 7.84 -7.00 -6.05
C ALA A 419 8.79 -6.72 -7.22
N HIS A 420 10.04 -7.18 -7.14
CA HIS A 420 11.07 -6.98 -8.18
C HIS A 420 11.22 -5.51 -8.60
N HIS A 421 11.22 -4.60 -7.64
CA HIS A 421 11.30 -3.15 -7.84
C HIS A 421 10.14 -2.56 -8.68
N ASP A 422 8.97 -3.24 -8.69
CA ASP A 422 7.76 -2.75 -9.35
C ASP A 422 6.68 -2.37 -8.33
N HIS A 423 6.42 -1.07 -8.21
CA HIS A 423 5.46 -0.52 -7.26
C HIS A 423 4.02 -1.04 -7.46
N ARG A 424 3.63 -1.39 -8.70
CA ARG A 424 2.28 -1.93 -8.97
C ARG A 424 2.13 -3.37 -8.50
N ILE A 425 3.18 -4.17 -8.63
CA ILE A 425 3.22 -5.52 -8.06
C ILE A 425 3.16 -5.43 -6.53
N ALA A 426 3.98 -4.55 -5.92
CA ALA A 426 3.98 -4.34 -4.48
C ALA A 426 2.58 -3.98 -3.96
N MET A 427 1.92 -2.99 -4.59
CA MET A 427 0.58 -2.55 -4.18
C MET A 427 -0.48 -3.64 -4.41
N ALA A 428 -0.46 -4.37 -5.53
CA ALA A 428 -1.45 -5.40 -5.83
C ALA A 428 -1.42 -6.55 -4.80
N PHE A 429 -0.21 -7.05 -4.49
CA PHE A 429 -0.05 -8.10 -3.49
C PHE A 429 -0.21 -7.58 -2.06
N GLY A 430 0.11 -6.31 -1.79
CA GLY A 430 -0.21 -5.64 -0.53
C GLY A 430 -1.71 -5.58 -0.27
N VAL A 431 -2.51 -5.23 -1.28
CA VAL A 431 -3.98 -5.28 -1.21
C VAL A 431 -4.46 -6.70 -0.92
N LEU A 432 -3.92 -7.72 -1.61
CA LEU A 432 -4.28 -9.12 -1.33
C LEU A 432 -4.00 -9.49 0.13
N GLY A 433 -2.84 -9.13 0.65
CA GLY A 433 -2.45 -9.39 2.04
C GLY A 433 -3.33 -8.73 3.10
N ALA A 434 -3.98 -7.61 2.73
CA ALA A 434 -4.91 -6.88 3.60
C ALA A 434 -6.35 -7.40 3.56
N THR A 435 -6.64 -8.42 2.74
CA THR A 435 -7.98 -8.99 2.61
C THR A 435 -8.21 -10.17 3.56
N PRO A 436 -9.47 -10.45 3.97
CA PRO A 436 -9.79 -11.60 4.82
C PRO A 436 -9.29 -12.92 4.22
N GLY A 437 -8.72 -13.78 5.05
CA GLY A 437 -8.18 -15.07 4.64
C GLY A 437 -6.89 -15.00 3.82
N SER A 438 -6.23 -13.85 3.78
CA SER A 438 -4.94 -13.69 3.11
C SER A 438 -3.90 -13.11 4.08
N ARG A 439 -2.64 -13.54 3.89
CA ARG A 439 -1.49 -13.02 4.61
C ARG A 439 -0.28 -13.03 3.66
N VAL A 440 -0.09 -11.93 2.95
CA VAL A 440 0.95 -11.80 1.95
C VAL A 440 1.95 -10.74 2.39
N GLU A 441 3.21 -11.12 2.46
CA GLU A 441 4.33 -10.22 2.74
C GLU A 441 4.96 -9.78 1.43
N VAL A 442 5.13 -8.46 1.28
CA VAL A 442 5.78 -7.84 0.13
C VAL A 442 7.15 -7.35 0.57
N ASP A 443 8.17 -7.64 -0.24
CA ASP A 443 9.50 -7.06 -0.06
C ASP A 443 9.53 -5.59 -0.51
N ASP A 444 10.56 -4.84 -0.08
CA ASP A 444 10.81 -3.44 -0.46
C ASP A 444 9.55 -2.55 -0.47
N PRO A 445 8.90 -2.34 0.66
CA PRO A 445 7.66 -1.58 0.73
C PRO A 445 7.83 -0.08 0.36
N ALA A 446 9.05 0.46 0.37
CA ALA A 446 9.31 1.87 0.11
C ALA A 446 9.09 2.25 -1.37
N MET A 447 9.18 1.30 -2.29
CA MET A 447 9.05 1.56 -3.72
C MET A 447 7.69 2.14 -4.14
N VAL A 448 6.63 1.93 -3.36
CA VAL A 448 5.29 2.44 -3.68
C VAL A 448 5.21 3.96 -3.61
N GLU A 449 6.12 4.62 -2.88
CA GLU A 449 6.18 6.08 -2.71
C GLU A 449 6.37 6.83 -4.05
N VAL A 450 6.86 6.16 -5.08
CA VAL A 450 7.01 6.72 -6.44
C VAL A 450 5.67 7.12 -7.06
N SER A 451 4.60 6.38 -6.76
CA SER A 451 3.30 6.57 -7.41
C SER A 451 2.13 6.70 -6.45
N PHE A 452 2.27 6.21 -5.23
CA PHE A 452 1.26 6.34 -4.18
C PHE A 452 1.94 6.60 -2.83
N PRO A 453 2.39 7.84 -2.56
CA PRO A 453 2.92 8.21 -1.26
C PRO A 453 1.95 7.88 -0.12
N GLY A 454 2.46 7.22 0.94
CA GLY A 454 1.65 6.82 2.08
C GLY A 454 0.69 5.65 1.83
N PHE A 455 0.91 4.84 0.76
CA PHE A 455 0.04 3.71 0.41
C PHE A 455 -0.21 2.74 1.58
N TRP A 456 0.84 2.32 2.26
CA TRP A 456 0.71 1.34 3.35
C TRP A 456 -0.09 1.88 4.53
N GLU A 457 0.06 3.16 4.83
CA GLU A 457 -0.72 3.83 5.87
C GLU A 457 -2.19 3.92 5.45
N ARG A 458 -2.45 4.33 4.21
CA ARG A 458 -3.81 4.39 3.65
C ARG A 458 -4.45 3.01 3.62
N LEU A 459 -3.72 1.97 3.22
CA LEU A 459 -4.22 0.60 3.20
C LEU A 459 -4.63 0.14 4.62
N ARG A 460 -3.78 0.42 5.63
CA ARG A 460 -4.10 0.12 7.03
C ARG A 460 -5.29 0.92 7.55
N SER A 461 -5.39 2.20 7.21
CA SER A 461 -6.50 3.06 7.65
C SER A 461 -7.86 2.66 7.06
N CYS A 462 -7.87 2.04 5.87
CA CYS A 462 -9.08 1.51 5.24
C CYS A 462 -9.50 0.15 5.81
N ALA A 463 -8.55 -0.64 6.29
CA ALA A 463 -8.85 -1.96 6.83
C ALA A 463 -9.64 -1.84 8.14
N PRO A 464 -10.68 -2.66 8.37
CA PRO A 464 -11.31 -2.74 9.66
C PRO A 464 -10.25 -3.18 10.69
N ARG A 465 -10.21 -2.51 11.83
CA ARG A 465 -9.31 -2.90 12.91
C ARG A 465 -9.65 -4.32 13.34
N ARG A 466 -8.69 -5.22 13.21
CA ARG A 466 -8.86 -6.61 13.67
C ARG A 466 -8.93 -6.61 15.19
N PRO A 467 -9.88 -7.35 15.81
CA PRO A 467 -9.99 -7.42 17.26
C PRO A 467 -8.70 -7.87 17.95
N VAL A 468 -8.48 -7.35 19.15
CA VAL A 468 -7.56 -7.93 20.11
C VAL A 468 -8.35 -8.94 20.94
N VAL A 469 -7.83 -10.17 21.03
CA VAL A 469 -8.47 -11.30 21.70
C VAL A 469 -7.64 -11.68 22.93
N THR A 470 -8.25 -11.67 24.11
CA THR A 470 -7.58 -12.09 25.34
C THR A 470 -8.18 -13.37 25.89
N LEU A 471 -7.32 -14.33 26.26
CA LEU A 471 -7.69 -15.59 26.89
C LEU A 471 -7.01 -15.65 28.28
N ASP A 472 -7.73 -15.29 29.31
CA ASP A 472 -7.27 -15.38 30.69
C ASP A 472 -7.78 -16.65 31.37
N GLY A 473 -7.17 -17.05 32.47
CA GLY A 473 -7.63 -18.18 33.26
C GLY A 473 -6.53 -18.88 34.08
N PRO A 474 -6.88 -19.83 34.95
CA PRO A 474 -5.93 -20.53 35.82
C PRO A 474 -4.97 -21.44 35.05
N ALA A 475 -3.97 -21.96 35.73
CA ALA A 475 -3.00 -22.88 35.13
C ALA A 475 -3.71 -24.20 34.71
N GLY A 476 -3.35 -24.76 33.54
CA GLY A 476 -3.92 -26.01 33.02
C GLY A 476 -5.32 -25.88 32.41
N SER A 477 -5.91 -24.67 32.26
CA SER A 477 -7.22 -24.47 31.61
C SER A 477 -7.19 -24.58 30.08
N GLY A 478 -6.04 -24.80 29.44
CA GLY A 478 -5.90 -24.95 28.00
C GLY A 478 -5.77 -23.65 27.21
N LYS A 479 -5.65 -22.49 27.89
CA LYS A 479 -5.66 -21.17 27.23
C LYS A 479 -4.55 -20.95 26.20
N SER A 480 -3.30 -21.34 26.47
CA SER A 480 -2.17 -21.09 25.56
C SER A 480 -2.27 -21.91 24.28
N THR A 481 -2.71 -23.18 24.38
CA THR A 481 -2.95 -24.04 23.24
C THR A 481 -4.10 -23.52 22.38
N THR A 482 -5.19 -23.07 23.05
CA THR A 482 -6.34 -22.46 22.38
C THR A 482 -5.96 -21.14 21.71
N ALA A 483 -5.22 -20.28 22.39
CA ALA A 483 -4.81 -18.98 21.84
C ALA A 483 -3.98 -19.13 20.55
N ARG A 484 -3.04 -20.09 20.55
CA ARG A 484 -2.21 -20.38 19.38
C ARG A 484 -3.04 -20.89 18.19
N GLU A 485 -3.94 -21.85 18.44
CA GLU A 485 -4.80 -22.40 17.38
C GLU A 485 -5.82 -21.37 16.87
N VAL A 486 -6.40 -20.56 17.74
CA VAL A 486 -7.29 -19.45 17.37
C VAL A 486 -6.55 -18.44 16.51
N ALA A 487 -5.32 -18.06 16.91
CA ALA A 487 -4.48 -17.16 16.13
C ALA A 487 -4.22 -17.72 14.72
N ALA A 488 -3.84 -18.99 14.63
CA ALA A 488 -3.61 -19.65 13.35
C ALA A 488 -4.85 -19.64 12.45
N ARG A 489 -6.05 -20.00 12.98
CA ARG A 489 -7.29 -20.02 12.20
C ARG A 489 -7.79 -18.65 11.75
N LEU A 490 -7.49 -17.62 12.52
CA LEU A 490 -7.87 -16.25 12.20
C LEU A 490 -6.82 -15.52 11.35
N GLY A 491 -5.61 -16.08 11.20
CA GLY A 491 -4.47 -15.39 10.62
C GLY A 491 -4.03 -14.19 11.48
N TYR A 492 -4.13 -14.32 12.81
CA TYR A 492 -3.70 -13.38 13.82
C TYR A 492 -2.33 -13.79 14.37
N LEU A 493 -1.66 -12.86 15.04
CA LEU A 493 -0.42 -13.15 15.74
C LEU A 493 -0.73 -13.63 17.17
N HIS A 494 -0.04 -14.66 17.62
CA HIS A 494 -0.09 -15.12 19.00
C HIS A 494 0.93 -14.38 19.86
N LEU A 495 0.51 -13.90 21.03
CA LEU A 495 1.35 -13.33 22.06
C LEU A 495 1.31 -14.20 23.33
N ASP A 496 2.36 -14.99 23.54
CA ASP A 496 2.59 -15.68 24.83
C ASP A 496 3.12 -14.69 25.86
N SER A 497 2.23 -14.11 26.66
CA SER A 497 2.64 -13.16 27.70
C SER A 497 3.57 -13.79 28.75
N GLY A 498 3.41 -15.08 29.00
CA GLY A 498 4.23 -15.82 29.96
C GLY A 498 5.69 -15.96 29.49
N ALA A 499 5.95 -16.00 28.20
CA ALA A 499 7.30 -16.09 27.65
C ALA A 499 8.14 -14.85 28.01
N LEU A 500 7.52 -13.66 28.04
CA LEU A 500 8.22 -12.44 28.47
C LEU A 500 8.70 -12.48 29.91
N TYR A 501 7.83 -12.87 30.83
CA TYR A 501 8.23 -13.00 32.25
C TYR A 501 9.30 -14.07 32.43
N ARG A 502 9.27 -15.14 31.64
CA ARG A 502 10.29 -16.19 31.63
C ARG A 502 11.62 -15.66 31.10
N ALA A 503 11.61 -14.81 30.09
CA ALA A 503 12.81 -14.19 29.54
C ALA A 503 13.47 -13.26 30.58
N VAL A 504 12.69 -12.46 31.29
CA VAL A 504 13.21 -11.66 32.40
C VAL A 504 13.81 -12.55 33.49
N THR A 505 13.11 -13.65 33.85
CA THR A 505 13.62 -14.61 34.85
C THR A 505 14.94 -15.24 34.38
N LEU A 506 15.04 -15.64 33.14
CA LEU A 506 16.27 -16.21 32.56
C LEU A 506 17.42 -15.20 32.61
N ALA A 507 17.17 -13.96 32.19
CA ALA A 507 18.18 -12.91 32.19
C ALA A 507 18.67 -12.59 33.61
N LEU A 508 17.77 -12.54 34.62
CA LEU A 508 18.14 -12.36 36.03
C LEU A 508 19.00 -13.50 36.56
N LEU A 509 18.65 -14.75 36.24
CA LEU A 509 19.43 -15.92 36.63
C LEU A 509 20.84 -15.94 36.00
N GLU A 510 20.94 -15.56 34.76
CA GLU A 510 22.25 -15.47 34.05
C GLU A 510 23.10 -14.32 34.57
N ALA A 511 22.49 -13.19 34.91
CA ALA A 511 23.16 -12.05 35.50
C ALA A 511 23.70 -12.38 36.90
N ASP A 512 22.91 -13.05 37.71
CA ASP A 512 23.32 -13.52 39.05
C ASP A 512 24.49 -14.50 38.98
N ARG A 513 24.38 -15.53 38.10
CA ARG A 513 25.47 -16.52 37.87
C ARG A 513 26.77 -15.87 37.42
N SER A 514 26.69 -14.79 36.65
CA SER A 514 27.86 -14.07 36.14
C SER A 514 28.42 -13.03 37.13
N GLY A 515 27.78 -12.85 38.29
CA GLY A 515 28.13 -11.83 39.31
C GLY A 515 27.92 -10.39 38.83
N ARG A 516 27.14 -10.20 37.78
CA ARG A 516 26.82 -8.87 37.21
C ARG A 516 25.44 -8.37 37.60
N GLY A 517 24.59 -9.23 38.18
CA GLY A 517 23.22 -8.94 38.54
C GLY A 517 22.99 -8.89 40.07
N ARG A 518 21.78 -8.54 40.48
CA ARG A 518 21.34 -8.63 41.86
C ARG A 518 21.09 -10.09 42.24
N PRO A 519 21.44 -10.51 43.46
CA PRO A 519 21.08 -11.82 43.98
C PRO A 519 19.55 -11.98 44.08
N GLU A 520 19.04 -13.21 43.96
CA GLU A 520 17.60 -13.51 43.95
C GLU A 520 16.84 -12.87 45.14
N ALA A 521 17.49 -12.77 46.32
CA ALA A 521 16.90 -12.16 47.53
C ALA A 521 16.55 -10.66 47.34
N GLU A 522 17.20 -9.97 46.43
CA GLU A 522 17.06 -8.53 46.17
C GLU A 522 16.27 -8.21 44.91
N TRP A 523 15.72 -9.20 44.21
CA TRP A 523 14.95 -8.96 42.95
C TRP A 523 13.71 -8.07 43.15
N SER A 524 13.16 -8.00 44.38
CA SER A 524 12.05 -7.09 44.69
C SER A 524 12.41 -5.60 44.59
N GLU A 525 13.71 -5.27 44.57
CA GLU A 525 14.24 -3.90 44.50
C GLU A 525 14.67 -3.49 43.10
N LEU A 526 14.45 -4.34 42.09
CA LEU A 526 14.78 -4.04 40.68
C LEU A 526 14.13 -2.75 40.20
N THR A 527 14.88 -1.96 39.45
CA THR A 527 14.41 -0.75 38.81
C THR A 527 14.18 -0.99 37.31
N VAL A 528 13.46 -0.09 36.64
CA VAL A 528 13.20 -0.18 35.19
C VAL A 528 14.51 -0.04 34.41
N GLU A 529 15.42 0.82 34.83
CA GLU A 529 16.72 1.05 34.20
C GLU A 529 17.59 -0.21 34.22
N GLU A 530 17.55 -0.98 35.30
CA GLU A 530 18.27 -2.25 35.40
C GLU A 530 17.67 -3.31 34.43
N LEU A 531 16.35 -3.29 34.24
CA LEU A 531 15.66 -4.20 33.31
C LEU A 531 15.94 -3.86 31.85
N GLU A 532 16.06 -2.59 31.50
CA GLU A 532 16.41 -2.14 30.14
C GLU A 532 17.79 -2.64 29.70
N ALA A 533 18.71 -2.84 30.63
CA ALA A 533 20.06 -3.37 30.34
C ALA A 533 20.07 -4.83 29.83
N PHE A 534 18.98 -5.59 30.03
CA PHE A 534 18.89 -6.98 29.55
C PHE A 534 18.58 -7.10 28.05
N ASP A 535 18.27 -6.00 27.35
CA ASP A 535 17.92 -5.98 25.93
C ASP A 535 16.91 -7.07 25.54
N ILE A 536 15.78 -7.11 26.26
CA ILE A 536 14.68 -8.03 25.96
C ILE A 536 13.68 -7.33 25.06
N ALA A 537 13.38 -7.92 23.91
CA ALA A 537 12.44 -7.38 22.93
C ALA A 537 11.43 -8.41 22.46
N LEU A 538 10.24 -7.92 22.06
CA LEU A 538 9.27 -8.69 21.30
C LEU A 538 9.43 -8.38 19.83
N GLU A 539 9.74 -9.38 19.04
CA GLU A 539 9.86 -9.27 17.60
C GLU A 539 8.71 -10.00 16.90
N ARG A 540 8.19 -9.39 15.84
CA ARG A 540 7.12 -9.96 15.05
C ARG A 540 7.66 -11.11 14.21
N GLY A 541 7.24 -12.32 14.51
CA GLY A 541 7.47 -13.51 13.69
C GLY A 541 6.37 -13.73 12.66
N ALA A 542 6.41 -14.87 12.01
CA ALA A 542 5.41 -15.26 11.01
C ALA A 542 4.02 -15.48 11.62
N ASP A 543 3.89 -16.22 12.71
CA ASP A 543 2.61 -16.63 13.35
C ASP A 543 2.50 -16.19 14.80
N GLU A 544 3.61 -15.77 15.41
CA GLU A 544 3.68 -15.39 16.82
C GLU A 544 4.72 -14.29 17.06
N PHE A 545 4.61 -13.61 18.18
CA PHE A 545 5.66 -12.75 18.68
C PHE A 545 6.75 -13.60 19.34
N ARG A 546 7.99 -13.41 18.93
CA ARG A 546 9.16 -14.09 19.50
C ARG A 546 9.86 -13.20 20.50
N VAL A 547 10.30 -13.78 21.60
CA VAL A 547 11.08 -13.06 22.61
C VAL A 547 12.56 -13.17 22.28
N ARG A 548 13.21 -12.02 22.11
CA ARG A 548 14.66 -11.90 21.94
C ARG A 548 15.29 -11.46 23.27
N VAL A 549 16.43 -12.05 23.61
CA VAL A 549 17.26 -11.66 24.76
C VAL A 549 18.69 -11.46 24.27
N GLY A 550 19.19 -10.22 24.25
CA GLY A 550 20.40 -9.87 23.52
C GLY A 550 20.27 -10.25 22.04
N ASP A 551 21.24 -11.01 21.52
CA ASP A 551 21.27 -11.45 20.13
C ASP A 551 20.62 -12.82 19.87
N ARG A 552 19.90 -13.40 20.84
CA ARG A 552 19.39 -14.79 20.75
C ARG A 552 17.89 -14.91 21.07
N TYR A 553 17.30 -16.03 20.64
CA TYR A 553 15.91 -16.42 20.90
C TYR A 553 15.89 -17.67 21.79
N PRO A 554 15.82 -17.56 23.12
CA PRO A 554 16.02 -18.65 24.06
C PRO A 554 14.76 -19.51 24.28
N GLU A 555 14.20 -20.13 23.21
CA GLU A 555 12.90 -20.85 23.27
C GLU A 555 12.90 -22.02 24.25
N ALA A 556 13.96 -22.84 24.25
CA ALA A 556 14.08 -24.02 25.13
C ALA A 556 14.41 -23.60 26.57
N GLU A 557 15.29 -22.63 26.75
CA GLU A 557 15.75 -22.14 28.05
C GLU A 557 14.63 -21.49 28.87
N LEU A 558 13.66 -20.86 28.20
CA LEU A 558 12.49 -20.26 28.85
C LEU A 558 11.60 -21.29 29.60
N ARG A 559 11.73 -22.56 29.29
CA ARG A 559 10.88 -23.64 29.82
C ARG A 559 11.58 -24.57 30.79
N THR A 560 12.81 -24.25 31.17
CA THR A 560 13.57 -25.03 32.16
C THR A 560 12.87 -25.06 33.54
N PRO A 561 13.05 -26.12 34.34
CA PRO A 561 12.50 -26.19 35.69
C PRO A 561 12.87 -24.95 36.54
N GLU A 562 14.13 -24.53 36.45
CA GLU A 562 14.67 -23.40 37.21
C GLU A 562 13.95 -22.08 36.90
N VAL A 563 13.72 -21.76 35.62
CA VAL A 563 12.94 -20.58 35.20
C VAL A 563 11.47 -20.74 35.61
N THR A 564 10.92 -21.96 35.49
CA THR A 564 9.53 -22.21 35.79
C THR A 564 9.18 -22.03 37.28
N GLU A 565 10.10 -22.38 38.20
CA GLU A 565 9.92 -22.19 39.63
C GLU A 565 9.92 -20.71 40.03
N ARG A 566 10.75 -19.87 39.36
CA ARG A 566 10.97 -18.48 39.78
C ARG A 566 10.12 -17.46 39.02
N VAL A 567 9.55 -17.82 37.87
CA VAL A 567 8.77 -16.88 37.08
C VAL A 567 7.58 -16.26 37.82
N SER A 568 6.99 -16.96 38.76
CA SER A 568 5.89 -16.42 39.59
C SER A 568 6.38 -15.33 40.54
N THR A 569 7.59 -15.43 41.04
CA THR A 569 8.23 -14.39 41.89
C THR A 569 8.52 -13.14 41.06
N VAL A 570 9.14 -13.31 39.90
CA VAL A 570 9.47 -12.20 38.97
C VAL A 570 8.19 -11.50 38.50
N ALA A 571 7.13 -12.23 38.18
CA ALA A 571 5.85 -11.66 37.77
C ALA A 571 5.11 -10.84 38.83
N ARG A 572 5.56 -10.87 40.10
CA ARG A 572 5.02 -10.03 41.18
C ARG A 572 5.76 -8.69 41.32
N ILE A 573 6.94 -8.54 40.71
CA ILE A 573 7.77 -7.35 40.84
C ILE A 573 7.13 -6.19 40.06
N PRO A 574 6.77 -5.07 40.74
CA PRO A 574 6.08 -3.96 40.07
C PRO A 574 6.88 -3.36 38.90
N ALA A 575 8.20 -3.20 39.07
CA ALA A 575 9.08 -2.65 37.99
C ALA A 575 9.05 -3.52 36.75
N VAL A 576 9.12 -4.85 36.88
CA VAL A 576 9.03 -5.80 35.74
C VAL A 576 7.70 -5.65 35.02
N ARG A 577 6.59 -5.56 35.75
CA ARG A 577 5.27 -5.40 35.15
C ARG A 577 5.13 -4.08 34.40
N THR A 578 5.55 -2.97 35.02
CA THR A 578 5.51 -1.64 34.39
C THR A 578 6.31 -1.62 33.10
N TRP A 579 7.50 -2.18 33.14
CA TRP A 579 8.39 -2.25 31.98
C TRP A 579 7.81 -3.09 30.82
N LEU A 580 7.32 -4.31 31.11
CA LEU A 580 6.75 -5.20 30.11
C LEU A 580 5.41 -4.70 29.52
N LEU A 581 4.64 -3.90 30.27
CA LEU A 581 3.32 -3.42 29.85
C LEU A 581 3.39 -2.62 28.54
N GLY A 582 4.41 -1.78 28.39
CA GLY A 582 4.63 -0.99 27.18
C GLY A 582 4.89 -1.87 25.95
N ALA A 583 5.77 -2.87 26.09
CA ALA A 583 6.10 -3.81 25.02
C ALA A 583 4.89 -4.67 24.63
N GLN A 584 4.13 -5.19 25.61
CA GLN A 584 2.92 -5.96 25.36
C GLN A 584 1.86 -5.13 24.62
N ARG A 585 1.57 -3.91 25.06
CA ARG A 585 0.58 -3.03 24.41
C ARG A 585 0.98 -2.62 23.00
N ALA A 586 2.28 -2.48 22.75
CA ALA A 586 2.77 -2.16 21.40
C ALA A 586 2.41 -3.23 20.36
N THR A 587 2.34 -4.52 20.76
CA THR A 587 1.98 -5.63 19.83
C THR A 587 0.56 -5.52 19.28
N ALA A 588 -0.35 -4.89 20.02
CA ALA A 588 -1.77 -4.81 19.66
C ALA A 588 -2.17 -3.49 18.97
N ARG A 589 -1.22 -2.60 18.66
CA ARG A 589 -1.53 -1.30 18.03
C ARG A 589 -2.27 -1.46 16.70
N GLU A 590 -1.93 -2.47 15.93
CA GLU A 590 -2.55 -2.75 14.64
C GLU A 590 -3.75 -3.73 14.74
N GLY A 591 -4.04 -4.24 15.94
CA GLY A 591 -5.01 -5.31 16.15
C GLY A 591 -4.55 -6.66 15.60
N GLY A 592 -5.47 -7.64 15.53
CA GLY A 592 -5.17 -8.98 14.99
C GLY A 592 -4.20 -9.77 15.87
N VAL A 593 -4.36 -9.65 17.19
CA VAL A 593 -3.56 -10.35 18.20
C VAL A 593 -4.44 -11.22 19.07
N VAL A 594 -4.03 -12.46 19.27
CA VAL A 594 -4.58 -13.35 20.30
C VAL A 594 -3.53 -13.51 21.39
N THR A 595 -3.86 -13.17 22.59
CA THR A 595 -2.93 -13.27 23.73
C THR A 595 -3.52 -14.11 24.84
N ASP A 596 -2.65 -14.85 25.54
CA ASP A 596 -3.03 -15.59 26.72
C ASP A 596 -2.24 -15.18 27.96
N GLY A 597 -2.89 -15.22 29.11
CA GLY A 597 -2.28 -14.82 30.37
C GLY A 597 -3.12 -15.03 31.61
N ARG A 598 -3.01 -14.09 32.53
CA ARG A 598 -3.73 -14.04 33.81
C ARG A 598 -4.53 -12.75 33.99
N ASP A 599 -4.08 -11.70 33.32
CA ASP A 599 -4.51 -10.32 33.48
C ASP A 599 -4.54 -9.57 32.13
N MET A 600 -4.60 -10.32 31.04
CA MET A 600 -4.59 -9.74 29.69
C MET A 600 -5.81 -8.87 29.45
N GLY A 601 -7.01 -9.35 29.78
CA GLY A 601 -8.26 -8.63 29.60
C GLY A 601 -8.58 -7.62 30.70
N THR A 602 -7.85 -7.66 31.85
CA THR A 602 -8.09 -6.74 32.96
C THR A 602 -7.07 -5.61 33.07
N VAL A 603 -5.80 -5.86 32.74
CA VAL A 603 -4.70 -4.92 32.96
C VAL A 603 -3.96 -4.59 31.67
N VAL A 604 -3.57 -5.58 30.88
CA VAL A 604 -2.74 -5.35 29.69
C VAL A 604 -3.55 -4.75 28.56
N PHE A 605 -4.69 -5.35 28.23
CA PHE A 605 -5.61 -4.94 27.16
C PHE A 605 -7.04 -4.77 27.71
N PRO A 606 -7.27 -3.81 28.59
CA PRO A 606 -8.60 -3.61 29.19
C PRO A 606 -9.67 -3.25 28.16
N ASP A 607 -9.26 -2.73 26.99
CA ASP A 607 -10.13 -2.34 25.87
C ASP A 607 -10.15 -3.41 24.75
N ALA A 608 -9.67 -4.65 25.02
CA ALA A 608 -9.74 -5.73 24.03
C ALA A 608 -11.20 -6.01 23.66
N GLU A 609 -11.46 -6.15 22.34
CA GLU A 609 -12.81 -6.28 21.79
C GLU A 609 -13.44 -7.66 22.05
N VAL A 610 -12.60 -8.67 22.29
CA VAL A 610 -13.04 -10.04 22.61
C VAL A 610 -12.22 -10.56 23.79
N LYS A 611 -12.92 -10.92 24.87
CA LYS A 611 -12.28 -11.42 26.08
C LYS A 611 -12.93 -12.73 26.51
N PHE A 612 -12.10 -13.71 26.79
CA PHE A 612 -12.51 -15.00 27.37
C PHE A 612 -11.78 -15.25 28.68
N PHE A 613 -12.51 -15.84 29.63
CA PHE A 613 -11.95 -16.38 30.86
C PHE A 613 -12.16 -17.90 30.88
N LEU A 614 -11.08 -18.64 30.63
CA LEU A 614 -11.12 -20.10 30.53
C LEU A 614 -11.03 -20.74 31.89
N VAL A 615 -12.02 -21.56 32.24
CA VAL A 615 -12.05 -22.37 33.45
C VAL A 615 -12.09 -23.85 33.12
N ALA A 616 -11.66 -24.69 34.04
CA ALA A 616 -11.85 -26.11 34.03
C ALA A 616 -11.75 -26.68 35.47
N ASP A 617 -12.38 -27.79 35.75
CA ASP A 617 -12.27 -28.47 37.02
C ASP A 617 -10.82 -28.77 37.40
N LEU A 618 -10.50 -28.63 38.69
CA LEU A 618 -9.13 -28.78 39.18
C LEU A 618 -8.53 -30.14 38.83
N GLU A 619 -9.32 -31.19 38.96
CA GLU A 619 -8.89 -32.56 38.64
C GLU A 619 -8.60 -32.71 37.12
N GLU A 620 -9.43 -32.13 36.26
CA GLU A 620 -9.24 -32.17 34.81
C GLU A 620 -7.96 -31.38 34.42
N ARG A 621 -7.72 -30.24 35.04
CA ARG A 621 -6.49 -29.46 34.83
C ARG A 621 -5.24 -30.21 35.28
N ALA A 622 -5.31 -30.92 36.39
CA ALA A 622 -4.23 -31.78 36.88
C ALA A 622 -3.96 -32.94 35.92
N ARG A 623 -5.02 -33.57 35.39
CA ARG A 623 -4.94 -34.66 34.40
C ARG A 623 -4.26 -34.19 33.09
N ARG A 624 -4.66 -33.03 32.57
CA ARG A 624 -4.05 -32.43 31.36
C ARG A 624 -2.56 -32.14 31.58
N ARG A 625 -2.23 -31.61 32.77
CA ARG A 625 -0.85 -31.27 33.10
C ARG A 625 0.08 -32.48 33.22
N LEU A 626 -0.44 -33.58 33.80
CA LEU A 626 0.29 -34.83 33.87
C LEU A 626 0.47 -35.49 32.50
N ALA A 627 -0.50 -35.35 31.59
CA ALA A 627 -0.36 -35.84 30.22
C ALA A 627 0.72 -35.11 29.41
N GLU A 628 1.05 -33.85 29.77
CA GLU A 628 2.12 -33.07 29.17
C GLU A 628 3.48 -33.35 29.83
N SER A 629 3.54 -34.01 30.98
CA SER A 629 4.77 -34.23 31.75
C SER A 629 5.40 -35.59 31.39
N PRO A 630 6.67 -35.63 30.91
CA PRO A 630 7.35 -36.90 30.58
C PRO A 630 7.58 -37.82 31.77
N ASP A 631 7.71 -37.25 32.97
CA ASP A 631 8.12 -37.98 34.17
C ASP A 631 6.94 -38.56 34.97
N GLY A 632 5.72 -38.31 34.51
CA GLY A 632 4.49 -38.73 35.26
C GLY A 632 4.36 -38.00 36.59
N GLY A 633 3.42 -38.40 37.40
CA GLY A 633 3.19 -37.82 38.72
C GLY A 633 1.87 -38.34 39.34
N GLU A 634 1.67 -38.03 40.61
CA GLU A 634 0.43 -38.37 41.32
C GLU A 634 -0.61 -37.25 41.07
N LEU A 635 -1.83 -37.65 40.65
CA LEU A 635 -2.90 -36.69 40.32
C LEU A 635 -3.24 -35.74 41.46
N GLY A 636 -3.29 -36.28 42.70
CA GLY A 636 -3.57 -35.48 43.88
C GLY A 636 -2.49 -34.42 44.18
N ALA A 637 -1.23 -34.80 44.06
CA ALA A 637 -0.10 -33.88 44.24
C ALA A 637 -0.10 -32.76 43.21
N GLU A 638 -0.40 -33.05 41.94
CA GLU A 638 -0.51 -32.03 40.89
C GLU A 638 -1.72 -31.13 41.12
N ALA A 639 -2.86 -31.67 41.53
CA ALA A 639 -4.04 -30.87 41.87
C ALA A 639 -3.74 -29.89 43.02
N ASP A 640 -3.06 -30.32 44.09
CA ASP A 640 -2.66 -29.48 45.20
C ASP A 640 -1.67 -28.36 44.76
N ARG A 641 -0.78 -28.68 43.86
CA ARG A 641 0.18 -27.72 43.26
C ARG A 641 -0.55 -26.66 42.48
N LEU A 642 -1.51 -27.05 41.62
CA LEU A 642 -2.33 -26.12 40.86
C LEU A 642 -3.21 -25.25 41.76
N ALA A 643 -3.86 -25.82 42.76
CA ALA A 643 -4.70 -25.08 43.71
C ALA A 643 -3.91 -24.04 44.51
N ARG A 644 -2.67 -24.36 44.88
CA ARG A 644 -1.77 -23.40 45.56
C ARG A 644 -1.41 -22.26 44.62
N ARG A 645 -1.02 -22.56 43.37
CA ARG A 645 -0.69 -21.57 42.36
C ARG A 645 -1.87 -20.64 42.03
N ASP A 646 -3.08 -21.17 41.92
CA ASP A 646 -4.27 -20.38 41.65
C ASP A 646 -4.58 -19.42 42.82
N ARG A 647 -4.41 -19.87 44.05
CA ARG A 647 -4.54 -18.98 45.25
C ARG A 647 -3.48 -17.87 45.22
N GLU A 648 -2.26 -18.17 44.84
CA GLU A 648 -1.18 -17.20 44.70
C GLU A 648 -1.46 -16.21 43.61
N ASP A 649 -1.93 -16.68 42.41
CA ASP A 649 -2.27 -15.82 41.28
C ASP A 649 -3.47 -14.89 41.60
N ALA A 650 -4.49 -15.39 42.29
CA ALA A 650 -5.66 -14.62 42.69
C ALA A 650 -5.37 -13.64 43.84
N GLY A 651 -4.44 -13.99 44.76
CA GLY A 651 -4.06 -13.16 45.90
C GLY A 651 -3.03 -12.07 45.62
N ARG A 652 -2.59 -11.86 44.38
CA ARG A 652 -1.63 -10.82 44.02
C ARG A 652 -2.18 -9.42 44.30
N ALA A 653 -1.36 -8.55 44.94
CA ALA A 653 -1.72 -7.16 45.18
C ALA A 653 -1.79 -6.37 43.85
N VAL A 654 -0.98 -6.74 42.84
CA VAL A 654 -0.94 -6.15 41.50
C VAL A 654 -1.33 -7.19 40.49
N ALA A 655 -2.32 -6.87 39.62
CA ALA A 655 -2.84 -7.69 38.55
C ALA A 655 -3.24 -9.13 39.01
N PRO A 656 -4.18 -9.28 39.92
CA PRO A 656 -4.66 -10.58 40.35
C PRO A 656 -5.35 -11.33 39.21
N LEU A 657 -5.28 -12.67 39.24
CA LEU A 657 -6.08 -13.50 38.38
C LEU A 657 -7.57 -13.29 38.67
N ARG A 658 -8.26 -12.60 37.81
CA ARG A 658 -9.72 -12.38 37.91
C ARG A 658 -10.33 -12.24 36.50
N GLN A 659 -11.58 -12.61 36.36
CA GLN A 659 -12.34 -12.39 35.14
C GLN A 659 -12.59 -10.90 34.92
N ALA A 660 -12.36 -10.40 33.71
CA ALA A 660 -12.77 -9.07 33.32
C ALA A 660 -14.31 -8.99 33.29
N PRO A 661 -14.91 -7.82 33.65
CA PRO A 661 -16.38 -7.71 33.71
C PRO A 661 -17.12 -8.02 32.40
N ASP A 662 -16.45 -7.82 31.29
CA ASP A 662 -16.95 -8.04 29.91
C ASP A 662 -16.37 -9.30 29.25
N ALA A 663 -15.68 -10.15 30.03
CA ALA A 663 -15.17 -11.42 29.52
C ALA A 663 -16.22 -12.52 29.56
N GLU A 664 -16.34 -13.27 28.46
CA GLU A 664 -17.15 -14.48 28.38
C GLU A 664 -16.41 -15.63 29.10
N GLU A 665 -17.09 -16.27 30.09
CA GLU A 665 -16.54 -17.45 30.73
C GLU A 665 -16.69 -18.67 29.81
N LEU A 666 -15.60 -19.41 29.66
CA LEU A 666 -15.56 -20.64 28.86
C LEU A 666 -15.12 -21.81 29.73
N ASP A 667 -16.09 -22.62 30.18
CA ASP A 667 -15.81 -23.86 30.89
C ASP A 667 -15.35 -24.93 29.88
N THR A 668 -14.10 -25.34 30.03
CA THR A 668 -13.43 -26.29 29.13
C THR A 668 -13.37 -27.72 29.72
N THR A 669 -13.98 -27.96 30.87
CA THR A 669 -13.94 -29.27 31.60
C THR A 669 -14.33 -30.42 30.69
N HIS A 670 -15.45 -30.29 29.95
CA HIS A 670 -16.01 -31.31 29.09
C HIS A 670 -15.97 -30.98 27.59
N LEU A 671 -15.38 -29.84 27.23
CA LEU A 671 -15.26 -29.45 25.82
C LEU A 671 -14.09 -30.17 25.14
N THR A 672 -14.31 -30.61 23.91
CA THR A 672 -13.21 -31.01 23.04
C THR A 672 -12.38 -29.78 22.66
N PHE A 673 -11.11 -29.98 22.39
CA PHE A 673 -10.24 -28.90 21.93
C PHE A 673 -10.81 -28.17 20.71
N GLU A 674 -11.34 -28.90 19.74
CA GLU A 674 -11.98 -28.35 18.55
C GLU A 674 -13.20 -27.46 18.86
N ALA A 675 -14.06 -27.88 19.77
CA ALA A 675 -15.24 -27.11 20.18
C ALA A 675 -14.84 -25.83 20.92
N GLN A 676 -13.82 -25.89 21.75
CA GLN A 676 -13.26 -24.75 22.48
C GLN A 676 -12.71 -23.70 21.51
N VAL A 677 -11.89 -24.11 20.54
CA VAL A 677 -11.31 -23.22 19.53
C VAL A 677 -12.39 -22.61 18.64
N SER A 678 -13.34 -23.45 18.16
CA SER A 678 -14.43 -23.00 17.31
C SER A 678 -15.27 -21.93 17.96
N ARG A 679 -15.58 -22.08 19.26
CA ARG A 679 -16.35 -21.08 20.04
C ARG A 679 -15.67 -19.69 20.05
N VAL A 680 -14.37 -19.68 20.30
CA VAL A 680 -13.59 -18.41 20.29
C VAL A 680 -13.55 -17.81 18.88
N VAL A 681 -13.26 -18.63 17.86
CA VAL A 681 -13.19 -18.16 16.45
C VAL A 681 -14.53 -17.58 15.99
N GLU A 682 -15.66 -18.26 16.30
CA GLU A 682 -17.00 -17.77 15.97
C GLU A 682 -17.30 -16.42 16.62
N ARG A 683 -16.92 -16.25 17.89
CA ARG A 683 -17.09 -14.99 18.61
C ARG A 683 -16.30 -13.85 17.99
N VAL A 684 -15.03 -14.11 17.61
CA VAL A 684 -14.17 -13.12 16.95
C VAL A 684 -14.72 -12.74 15.59
N ARG A 685 -15.10 -13.73 14.77
CA ARG A 685 -15.70 -13.48 13.44
C ARG A 685 -17.02 -12.70 13.56
N GLY A 686 -17.87 -13.04 14.50
CA GLY A 686 -19.09 -12.28 14.77
C GLY A 686 -18.80 -10.82 15.17
N ARG A 687 -17.67 -10.55 15.85
CA ARG A 687 -17.24 -9.18 16.16
C ARG A 687 -16.69 -8.48 14.92
N GLU A 688 -15.85 -9.15 14.13
CA GLU A 688 -15.39 -8.61 12.83
C GLU A 688 -16.57 -8.28 11.92
N ASP A 689 -17.58 -9.15 11.83
CA ASP A 689 -18.76 -8.95 11.00
C ASP A 689 -19.63 -7.79 11.50
N SER A 690 -19.74 -7.59 12.81
CA SER A 690 -20.45 -6.42 13.36
C SER A 690 -19.80 -5.09 12.99
N HIS A 691 -18.49 -5.08 12.74
CA HIS A 691 -17.77 -3.93 12.19
C HIS A 691 -17.91 -3.82 10.66
N ARG A 692 -18.28 -4.94 9.98
CA ARG A 692 -18.54 -4.95 8.53
C ARG A 692 -20.00 -4.55 8.18
N GLY A 693 -20.94 -4.61 9.17
CA GLY A 693 -22.39 -4.38 8.98
C GLY A 693 -23.11 -5.55 8.32
N PRO A 694 -24.48 -5.55 8.35
CA PRO A 694 -25.27 -6.62 7.75
C PRO A 694 -25.10 -6.68 6.24
#